data_d6df2f37235a576d51389ece71e4c758
#
_entry.id   d6df2f37235a576d51389ece71e4c758
#
_cell.length_a   1.000
_cell.length_b   1.000
_cell.length_c   1.000
_cell.angle_alpha   90.00
_cell.angle_beta   90.00
_cell.angle_gamma   90.00
#
_symmetry.space_group_name_H-M   'P 1'
#
loop_
_entity.id
_entity.type
_entity.pdbx_description
1 polymer ?
#
loop_
_entity_poly.entity_id
_entity_poly.type
_entity_poly.pdbx_seq_one_letter_code
_entity_poly.pdbx_strand_id
1 'polypeptide(L)'
;MVGLIECSQDFRNLAKGLGLDLEKFRSALDDCLADPARCPTVKDGETAEPSFTVALERLLKRAEFRTSTMSGASVTASEILISVYYEKNSTAESYLISSAGLTRRSVLEYLAKKKKDFASRRGSAEPEDSGLDIEWRPAPQQNTESPSQQKSGYGEHDYLRNLNEAAKNGEFDRLIGRDKEIERIEGVLLRRRKNNVILVGDGGTGKTAIIEGLAARIASGNVPKSIRNMVIFEADITGALAGCELRGMFEERLKSMLEFIIQDPNRILFIDEIHTIMTSNSGSGSDAADGGSSTAVEIMKPYLVSGKLHCIGTTTFSDYRQTFMGNPQMVRRFEKVEVTEPSSEEAVEIIKGSIEAYEKFHNVSFTEEVPEEAVRLSQRYITGRRLPDKAFDIIDECAADARLRSSAEEQESDEPLKLDTAAIRKTVSRMIGMPVEKLGTTERTGLLNLEKTLKSTVFGQDEAITSLADSIYINRAGLKPANHPIGVFMFAGPTGVGKTEVALRLADALGRPVIRIDMSEYNTKFSATKLIGSEPSYIGFREGGTLTNQVLEKPYSVVVLDEIEKADQTILNLMLQVFDNGSLLDGRGRRVDFTKAIIIMTTNAGVRETVKNSIGFSQDESGDSDRSRAMVEIKRVFTPEFRNRLDGIIWFHSITRDIILNIVDKFIKELAKQLLESKVSIEVSDEARHLLADKGYSRTMGARPMARTIREELRSPISKAMLFGELAGKGGTVHVGAENGRLTFSYQKGRAQKKRAVAPAVTPRAELIKTEGTPKPVA
;
A
#
# COMPACT_ATOMS: atom_id res chain seq x y z
N MET A 1 30.26 7.58 -23.64
CA MET A 1 31.56 8.29 -23.36
C MET A 1 32.04 9.08 -24.54
N VAL A 2 32.09 8.54 -25.77
CA VAL A 2 32.48 9.29 -26.98
C VAL A 2 31.64 10.56 -27.12
N GLY A 3 30.31 10.47 -27.04
CA GLY A 3 29.43 11.64 -27.10
C GLY A 3 29.70 12.69 -26.01
N LEU A 4 30.12 12.30 -24.79
CA LEU A 4 30.54 13.26 -23.75
C LEU A 4 31.84 13.98 -24.12
N ILE A 5 32.78 13.29 -24.76
CA ILE A 5 34.04 13.88 -25.24
C ILE A 5 33.76 14.91 -26.34
N GLU A 6 32.80 14.64 -27.22
CA GLU A 6 32.48 15.48 -28.35
C GLU A 6 31.58 16.67 -27.99
N CYS A 7 30.55 16.43 -27.20
CA CYS A 7 29.47 17.40 -26.99
C CYS A 7 29.58 18.20 -25.67
N SER A 8 30.32 17.68 -24.65
CA SER A 8 30.35 18.32 -23.32
C SER A 8 31.66 19.06 -23.07
N GLN A 9 31.59 20.39 -23.01
CA GLN A 9 32.74 21.22 -22.60
C GLN A 9 33.15 20.99 -21.15
N ASP A 10 32.14 20.74 -20.28
CA ASP A 10 32.37 20.46 -18.85
C ASP A 10 33.13 19.16 -18.66
N PHE A 11 32.82 18.12 -19.46
CA PHE A 11 33.57 16.88 -19.43
C PHE A 11 35.01 17.08 -19.86
N ARG A 12 35.25 17.83 -20.91
CA ARG A 12 36.61 18.15 -21.41
C ARG A 12 37.45 18.90 -20.38
N ASN A 13 36.82 19.88 -19.69
CA ASN A 13 37.48 20.64 -18.64
C ASN A 13 37.77 19.76 -17.41
N LEU A 14 36.87 18.84 -17.05
CA LEU A 14 37.04 17.88 -15.96
C LEU A 14 38.18 16.90 -16.30
N ALA A 15 38.20 16.35 -17.50
CA ALA A 15 39.20 15.41 -17.94
C ALA A 15 40.63 16.03 -17.99
N LYS A 16 40.76 17.27 -18.49
CA LYS A 16 42.03 18.02 -18.45
C LYS A 16 42.50 18.24 -16.99
N GLY A 17 41.60 18.59 -16.10
CA GLY A 17 41.95 18.79 -14.70
C GLY A 17 42.35 17.52 -13.94
N LEU A 18 41.88 16.37 -14.41
CA LEU A 18 42.27 15.05 -13.91
C LEU A 18 43.54 14.49 -14.60
N GLY A 19 44.10 15.19 -15.62
CA GLY A 19 45.24 14.72 -16.36
C GLY A 19 44.94 13.60 -17.36
N LEU A 20 43.67 13.42 -17.73
CA LEU A 20 43.23 12.41 -18.71
C LEU A 20 43.57 12.87 -20.14
N ASP A 21 44.31 12.05 -20.88
CA ASP A 21 44.59 12.25 -22.31
C ASP A 21 43.32 11.85 -23.12
N LEU A 22 42.57 12.87 -23.55
CA LEU A 22 41.29 12.68 -24.25
C LEU A 22 41.45 12.04 -25.63
N GLU A 23 42.57 12.27 -26.35
CA GLU A 23 42.79 11.71 -27.68
C GLU A 23 43.02 10.20 -27.58
N LYS A 24 43.90 9.77 -26.65
CA LYS A 24 44.13 8.35 -26.38
C LYS A 24 42.91 7.64 -25.83
N PHE A 25 42.15 8.32 -24.94
CA PHE A 25 40.95 7.77 -24.41
C PHE A 25 39.88 7.57 -25.50
N ARG A 26 39.73 8.54 -26.41
CA ARG A 26 38.84 8.43 -27.56
C ARG A 26 39.26 7.29 -28.48
N SER A 27 40.55 7.20 -28.84
CA SER A 27 41.06 6.12 -29.69
C SER A 27 40.75 4.74 -29.12
N ALA A 28 40.93 4.54 -27.81
CA ALA A 28 40.61 3.27 -27.14
C ALA A 28 39.12 2.93 -27.18
N LEU A 29 38.22 3.94 -27.12
CA LEU A 29 36.80 3.75 -27.28
C LEU A 29 36.37 3.46 -28.70
N ASP A 30 36.99 4.15 -29.67
CA ASP A 30 36.74 3.93 -31.12
C ASP A 30 37.22 2.55 -31.56
N ASP A 31 38.37 2.07 -31.05
CA ASP A 31 38.85 0.71 -31.26
C ASP A 31 37.88 -0.35 -30.73
N CYS A 32 37.26 -0.07 -29.58
CA CYS A 32 36.22 -0.94 -29.01
C CYS A 32 34.93 -0.97 -29.84
N LEU A 33 34.53 0.17 -30.40
CA LEU A 33 33.35 0.29 -31.25
C LEU A 33 33.57 -0.37 -32.61
N ALA A 34 34.80 -0.41 -33.10
CA ALA A 34 35.19 -1.07 -34.34
C ALA A 34 35.31 -2.61 -34.25
N ASP A 35 35.29 -3.17 -33.02
CA ASP A 35 35.37 -4.62 -32.78
C ASP A 35 34.01 -5.29 -32.96
N PRO A 36 33.76 -6.09 -34.03
CA PRO A 36 32.48 -6.74 -34.27
C PRO A 36 32.08 -7.77 -33.18
N ALA A 37 33.05 -8.27 -32.42
CA ALA A 37 32.80 -9.21 -31.33
C ALA A 37 32.21 -8.52 -30.08
N ARG A 38 32.45 -7.22 -29.95
CA ARG A 38 31.96 -6.41 -28.82
C ARG A 38 30.77 -5.53 -29.18
N CYS A 39 30.75 -5.02 -30.40
CA CYS A 39 29.71 -4.17 -30.95
C CYS A 39 29.17 -4.76 -32.26
N PRO A 40 28.14 -5.62 -32.20
CA PRO A 40 27.55 -6.20 -33.40
C PRO A 40 26.96 -5.09 -34.30
N THR A 41 27.40 -5.03 -35.57
CA THR A 41 26.89 -4.10 -36.57
C THR A 41 25.64 -4.65 -37.25
N VAL A 42 24.71 -3.78 -37.59
CA VAL A 42 23.52 -4.11 -38.37
C VAL A 42 23.96 -4.40 -39.81
N LYS A 43 23.44 -5.48 -40.42
CA LYS A 43 23.77 -5.82 -41.83
C LYS A 43 23.20 -4.77 -42.78
N ASP A 44 23.93 -4.49 -43.87
CA ASP A 44 23.48 -3.56 -44.90
C ASP A 44 22.06 -3.89 -45.38
N GLY A 45 21.13 -2.97 -45.17
CA GLY A 45 19.72 -3.10 -45.57
C GLY A 45 18.72 -3.31 -44.45
N GLU A 46 19.14 -3.53 -43.20
CA GLU A 46 18.27 -3.59 -42.02
C GLU A 46 18.29 -2.25 -41.27
N THR A 47 17.13 -1.63 -41.08
CA THR A 47 16.96 -0.45 -40.21
C THR A 47 16.64 -0.91 -38.81
N ALA A 48 17.60 -0.85 -37.89
CA ALA A 48 17.36 -1.05 -36.47
C ALA A 48 17.24 0.30 -35.75
N GLU A 49 16.20 0.50 -34.96
CA GLU A 49 16.14 1.66 -34.08
C GLU A 49 17.17 1.51 -32.95
N PRO A 50 17.98 2.56 -32.67
CA PRO A 50 18.97 2.50 -31.61
C PRO A 50 18.28 2.39 -30.26
N SER A 51 18.54 1.32 -29.49
CA SER A 51 18.06 1.12 -28.14
C SER A 51 19.20 1.21 -27.11
N PHE A 52 18.91 1.71 -25.93
CA PHE A 52 19.90 1.74 -24.86
C PHE A 52 20.23 0.32 -24.39
N THR A 53 21.53 0.05 -24.20
CA THR A 53 21.95 -1.18 -23.53
C THR A 53 21.60 -1.15 -22.06
N VAL A 54 21.35 -2.31 -21.44
CA VAL A 54 21.05 -2.45 -20.00
C VAL A 54 22.14 -1.82 -19.12
N ALA A 55 23.40 -1.85 -19.57
CA ALA A 55 24.52 -1.21 -18.88
C ALA A 55 24.41 0.33 -18.92
N LEU A 56 24.04 0.90 -20.06
CA LEU A 56 23.84 2.35 -20.19
C LEU A 56 22.64 2.84 -19.39
N GLU A 57 21.53 2.11 -19.37
CA GLU A 57 20.38 2.44 -18.52
C GLU A 57 20.73 2.43 -17.04
N ARG A 58 21.47 1.41 -16.57
CA ARG A 58 21.94 1.35 -15.18
C ARG A 58 22.86 2.50 -14.83
N LEU A 59 23.77 2.86 -15.73
CA LEU A 59 24.68 4.00 -15.55
C LEU A 59 23.92 5.32 -15.41
N LEU A 60 22.96 5.57 -16.30
CA LEU A 60 22.15 6.79 -16.29
C LEU A 60 21.27 6.87 -15.04
N LYS A 61 20.58 5.79 -14.65
CA LYS A 61 19.79 5.74 -13.40
C LYS A 61 20.63 5.99 -12.14
N ARG A 62 21.89 5.50 -12.10
CA ARG A 62 22.79 5.81 -11.00
C ARG A 62 23.22 7.26 -10.98
N ALA A 63 23.52 7.84 -12.14
CA ALA A 63 23.88 9.25 -12.23
C ALA A 63 22.70 10.15 -11.79
N GLU A 64 21.49 9.82 -12.21
CA GLU A 64 20.26 10.51 -11.81
C GLU A 64 19.99 10.40 -10.30
N PHE A 65 20.11 9.20 -9.74
CA PHE A 65 19.97 8.97 -8.28
C PHE A 65 20.98 9.78 -7.47
N ARG A 66 22.24 9.85 -7.94
CA ARG A 66 23.26 10.67 -7.27
C ARG A 66 22.94 12.17 -7.34
N THR A 67 22.44 12.64 -8.48
CA THR A 67 22.03 14.03 -8.66
C THR A 67 20.88 14.39 -7.74
N SER A 68 19.85 13.54 -7.63
CA SER A 68 18.71 13.75 -6.74
C SER A 68 19.12 13.78 -5.26
N THR A 69 20.07 12.91 -4.87
CA THR A 69 20.60 12.86 -3.49
C THR A 69 21.46 14.09 -3.13
N MET A 70 22.05 14.77 -4.12
CA MET A 70 22.90 15.95 -3.92
C MET A 70 22.18 17.28 -4.19
N SER A 71 20.86 17.29 -4.25
CA SER A 71 20.02 18.48 -4.52
C SER A 71 20.33 19.18 -5.85
N GLY A 72 20.80 18.46 -6.84
CA GLY A 72 21.09 18.97 -8.18
C GLY A 72 19.85 18.91 -9.09
N ALA A 73 19.65 19.95 -9.92
CA ALA A 73 18.53 20.00 -10.87
C ALA A 73 18.77 19.22 -12.16
N SER A 74 20.04 18.85 -12.46
CA SER A 74 20.41 18.14 -13.70
C SER A 74 21.64 17.25 -13.52
N VAL A 75 21.69 16.16 -14.27
CA VAL A 75 22.84 15.23 -14.25
C VAL A 75 24.05 15.89 -14.89
N THR A 76 25.16 15.98 -14.15
CA THR A 76 26.41 16.59 -14.60
C THR A 76 27.38 15.54 -15.16
N ALA A 77 28.38 16.01 -15.94
CA ALA A 77 29.42 15.14 -16.51
C ALA A 77 30.26 14.43 -15.42
N SER A 78 30.38 15.03 -14.23
CA SER A 78 31.08 14.42 -13.09
C SER A 78 30.34 13.22 -12.52
N GLU A 79 29.01 13.26 -12.44
CA GLU A 79 28.20 12.14 -11.94
C GLU A 79 28.16 10.97 -12.93
N ILE A 80 28.16 11.27 -14.23
CA ILE A 80 28.30 10.25 -15.26
C ILE A 80 29.67 9.59 -15.18
N LEU A 81 30.74 10.36 -15.05
CA LEU A 81 32.10 9.83 -14.94
C LEU A 81 32.25 8.93 -13.70
N ILE A 82 31.73 9.33 -12.54
CA ILE A 82 31.76 8.50 -11.33
C ILE A 82 30.94 7.22 -11.53
N SER A 83 29.81 7.29 -12.24
CA SER A 83 28.94 6.13 -12.48
C SER A 83 29.59 5.09 -13.39
N VAL A 84 30.55 5.48 -14.25
CA VAL A 84 31.32 4.55 -15.11
C VAL A 84 32.12 3.55 -14.24
N TYR A 85 32.66 3.94 -13.11
CA TYR A 85 33.43 3.05 -12.22
C TYR A 85 32.59 1.91 -11.59
N TYR A 86 31.27 1.95 -11.69
CA TYR A 86 30.39 0.88 -11.22
C TYR A 86 30.05 -0.15 -12.33
N GLU A 87 30.37 0.15 -13.59
CA GLU A 87 30.21 -0.78 -14.71
C GLU A 87 31.53 -1.53 -14.94
N LYS A 88 31.80 -2.51 -14.05
CA LYS A 88 33.00 -3.37 -14.10
C LYS A 88 33.13 -4.05 -15.46
N ASN A 89 34.36 -4.13 -15.94
CA ASN A 89 34.74 -4.68 -17.27
C ASN A 89 34.26 -3.86 -18.49
N SER A 90 33.83 -2.61 -18.27
CA SER A 90 33.63 -1.71 -19.42
C SER A 90 34.97 -1.21 -19.93
N THR A 91 35.09 -0.97 -21.25
CA THR A 91 36.33 -0.43 -21.87
C THR A 91 36.69 0.93 -21.26
N ALA A 92 35.68 1.75 -20.94
CA ALA A 92 35.90 3.05 -20.32
C ALA A 92 36.48 2.92 -18.91
N GLU A 93 35.96 2.04 -18.06
CA GLU A 93 36.50 1.78 -16.72
C GLU A 93 37.92 1.22 -16.80
N SER A 94 38.12 0.20 -17.61
CA SER A 94 39.41 -0.45 -17.77
C SER A 94 40.49 0.54 -18.23
N TYR A 95 40.17 1.45 -19.17
CA TYR A 95 41.10 2.49 -19.61
C TYR A 95 41.41 3.50 -18.51
N LEU A 96 40.39 3.97 -17.77
CA LEU A 96 40.56 4.94 -16.69
C LEU A 96 41.45 4.37 -15.55
N ILE A 97 41.30 3.11 -15.22
CA ILE A 97 42.07 2.48 -14.13
C ILE A 97 43.46 2.06 -14.62
N SER A 98 43.56 1.31 -15.74
CA SER A 98 44.79 0.65 -16.15
C SER A 98 45.71 1.55 -16.97
N SER A 99 45.17 2.40 -17.88
CA SER A 99 45.95 3.22 -18.78
C SER A 99 46.14 4.66 -18.26
N ALA A 100 45.10 5.23 -17.63
CA ALA A 100 45.18 6.60 -17.12
C ALA A 100 45.55 6.67 -15.62
N GLY A 101 45.57 5.53 -14.91
CA GLY A 101 45.89 5.48 -13.47
C GLY A 101 44.87 6.21 -12.57
N LEU A 102 43.72 6.55 -13.13
CA LEU A 102 42.67 7.29 -12.41
C LEU A 102 41.78 6.32 -11.66
N THR A 103 41.91 6.29 -10.34
CA THR A 103 41.01 5.55 -9.47
C THR A 103 39.76 6.37 -9.15
N ARG A 104 38.66 5.72 -8.80
CA ARG A 104 37.44 6.40 -8.33
C ARG A 104 37.74 7.38 -7.18
N ARG A 105 38.67 7.02 -6.28
CA ARG A 105 39.06 7.84 -5.15
C ARG A 105 39.75 9.14 -5.59
N SER A 106 40.68 9.05 -6.54
CA SER A 106 41.37 10.23 -7.06
C SER A 106 40.43 11.21 -7.78
N VAL A 107 39.42 10.71 -8.48
CA VAL A 107 38.39 11.55 -9.10
C VAL A 107 37.54 12.26 -8.04
N LEU A 108 37.11 11.57 -7.00
CA LEU A 108 36.33 12.15 -5.91
C LEU A 108 37.12 13.20 -5.12
N GLU A 109 38.40 12.94 -4.82
CA GLU A 109 39.31 13.90 -4.15
C GLU A 109 39.49 15.16 -4.99
N TYR A 110 39.67 15.02 -6.30
CA TYR A 110 39.77 16.18 -7.20
C TYR A 110 38.47 17.03 -7.21
N LEU A 111 37.31 16.37 -7.28
CA LEU A 111 36.02 17.07 -7.26
C LEU A 111 35.75 17.79 -5.93
N ALA A 112 36.13 17.16 -4.82
CA ALA A 112 36.01 17.77 -3.48
C ALA A 112 36.92 19.00 -3.35
N LYS A 113 38.16 18.93 -3.87
CA LYS A 113 39.09 20.05 -3.91
C LYS A 113 38.55 21.20 -4.74
N LYS A 114 38.02 20.90 -5.96
CA LYS A 114 37.43 21.91 -6.84
C LYS A 114 36.22 22.61 -6.21
N LYS A 115 35.37 21.89 -5.45
CA LYS A 115 34.27 22.49 -4.68
C LYS A 115 34.77 23.44 -3.58
N LYS A 116 35.84 23.09 -2.85
CA LYS A 116 36.43 23.95 -1.85
C LYS A 116 37.04 25.21 -2.45
N ASP A 117 37.76 25.09 -3.57
CA ASP A 117 38.36 26.22 -4.28
C ASP A 117 37.30 27.17 -4.86
N PHE A 118 36.14 26.67 -5.22
CA PHE A 118 35.00 27.47 -5.72
C PHE A 118 34.28 28.20 -4.56
N ALA A 119 34.18 27.56 -3.39
CA ALA A 119 33.62 28.16 -2.19
C ALA A 119 34.51 29.27 -1.63
N SER A 120 35.85 29.12 -1.69
CA SER A 120 36.80 30.12 -1.25
C SER A 120 36.89 31.34 -2.17
N ARG A 121 36.55 31.21 -3.46
CA ARG A 121 36.53 32.31 -4.44
C ARG A 121 35.29 33.18 -4.38
N ARG A 122 34.18 32.69 -3.79
CA ARG A 122 32.93 33.45 -3.62
C ARG A 122 32.93 34.45 -2.42
N GLY A 123 34.03 34.50 -1.68
CA GLY A 123 34.19 35.43 -0.54
C GLY A 123 34.73 36.80 -0.90
N SER A 124 35.07 37.11 -2.17
CA SER A 124 35.63 38.41 -2.56
C SER A 124 35.44 38.70 -4.02
N ALA A 125 34.24 39.19 -4.40
CA ALA A 125 34.01 40.02 -5.60
C ALA A 125 32.56 40.52 -5.62
N GLU A 126 32.40 41.83 -5.64
CA GLU A 126 31.15 42.51 -5.97
C GLU A 126 30.76 42.22 -7.43
N PRO A 127 29.45 42.20 -7.79
CA PRO A 127 29.01 41.85 -9.13
C PRO A 127 29.02 43.09 -10.04
N GLU A 128 29.75 43.02 -11.15
CA GLU A 128 29.51 43.89 -12.30
C GLU A 128 28.33 43.38 -13.14
N ASP A 129 27.49 44.32 -13.48
CA ASP A 129 26.25 44.39 -14.20
C ASP A 129 26.36 43.81 -15.64
N SER A 130 25.50 42.87 -16.02
CA SER A 130 25.06 42.71 -17.40
C SER A 130 23.65 42.10 -17.41
N GLY A 131 22.67 42.96 -17.77
CA GLY A 131 21.26 42.71 -17.68
C GLY A 131 20.71 41.59 -18.56
N LEU A 132 19.77 40.92 -17.99
CA LEU A 132 18.55 40.42 -18.61
C LEU A 132 17.50 40.27 -17.50
N ASP A 133 16.50 41.12 -17.54
CA ASP A 133 15.37 41.23 -16.62
C ASP A 133 14.53 39.96 -16.64
N ILE A 134 14.46 39.26 -15.50
CA ILE A 134 13.29 38.49 -15.07
C ILE A 134 13.05 38.86 -13.60
N GLU A 135 12.05 39.73 -13.37
CA GLU A 135 11.58 40.14 -12.04
C GLU A 135 11.09 38.93 -11.24
N TRP A 136 11.90 38.48 -10.30
CA TRP A 136 11.47 37.72 -9.13
C TRP A 136 11.47 38.68 -7.93
N ARG A 137 10.28 39.07 -7.48
CA ARG A 137 10.13 39.80 -6.21
C ARG A 137 10.25 38.78 -5.06
N PRO A 138 11.21 38.93 -4.16
CA PRO A 138 11.16 38.23 -2.89
C PRO A 138 10.13 38.90 -1.98
N ALA A 139 9.33 38.10 -1.30
CA ALA A 139 8.46 38.53 -0.23
C ALA A 139 9.24 39.27 0.87
N PRO A 140 8.66 40.27 1.56
CA PRO A 140 9.36 41.04 2.56
C PRO A 140 9.82 40.15 3.72
N GLN A 141 11.12 40.22 3.99
CA GLN A 141 11.70 39.65 5.22
C GLN A 141 11.15 40.46 6.40
N GLN A 142 10.23 39.91 7.13
CA GLN A 142 9.95 40.34 8.47
C GLN A 142 11.17 39.93 9.33
N ASN A 143 11.83 40.96 9.90
CA ASN A 143 12.77 40.77 10.98
C ASN A 143 12.02 40.16 12.17
N THR A 144 11.98 38.84 12.25
CA THR A 144 11.81 38.17 13.52
C THR A 144 13.21 37.95 14.06
N GLU A 145 13.50 38.67 15.09
CA GLU A 145 14.62 38.38 16.02
C GLU A 145 14.55 36.87 16.32
N SER A 146 15.61 36.17 15.97
CA SER A 146 15.80 34.78 16.36
C SER A 146 15.59 34.66 17.86
N PRO A 147 14.66 33.81 18.33
CA PRO A 147 14.64 33.51 19.74
C PRO A 147 16.02 32.93 20.05
N SER A 148 16.70 33.58 21.01
CA SER A 148 17.89 33.08 21.63
C SER A 148 17.78 31.57 21.78
N GLN A 149 18.72 30.83 21.18
CA GLN A 149 18.91 29.40 21.41
C GLN A 149 18.83 29.17 22.93
N GLN A 150 17.64 28.79 23.40
CA GLN A 150 17.54 28.04 24.64
C GLN A 150 18.30 26.73 24.35
N LYS A 151 19.47 26.63 24.89
CA LYS A 151 20.21 25.39 25.03
C LYS A 151 19.25 24.41 25.68
N SER A 152 18.53 23.61 24.86
CA SER A 152 17.87 22.40 25.32
C SER A 152 18.96 21.58 25.99
N GLY A 153 18.73 21.19 27.25
CA GLY A 153 19.70 20.60 28.15
C GLY A 153 20.26 19.25 27.70
N TYR A 154 20.98 19.23 26.60
CA TYR A 154 21.92 18.17 26.25
C TYR A 154 23.17 18.44 27.03
N GLY A 155 23.49 17.57 28.02
CA GLY A 155 24.76 17.56 28.73
C GLY A 155 25.93 17.34 27.77
N GLU A 156 27.14 17.22 28.31
CA GLU A 156 28.40 17.04 27.55
C GLU A 156 28.40 15.97 26.45
N HIS A 157 27.28 15.21 26.29
CA HIS A 157 27.07 14.18 25.27
C HIS A 157 25.84 14.51 24.42
N ASP A 158 26.06 15.05 23.25
CA ASP A 158 25.06 15.54 22.29
C ASP A 158 24.01 14.50 21.82
N TYR A 159 24.14 13.21 22.16
CA TYR A 159 23.32 12.11 21.73
C TYR A 159 22.55 11.41 22.85
N LEU A 160 22.49 11.97 24.05
CA LEU A 160 21.81 11.43 25.22
C LEU A 160 20.74 12.40 25.74
N ARG A 161 19.47 12.02 25.71
CA ARG A 161 18.35 12.81 26.26
C ARG A 161 17.96 12.29 27.63
N ASN A 162 17.87 13.17 28.62
CA ASN A 162 17.43 12.83 29.98
C ASN A 162 15.89 12.76 30.04
N LEU A 163 15.31 11.54 30.08
CA LEU A 163 13.85 11.36 30.11
C LEU A 163 13.21 11.80 31.44
N ASN A 164 13.97 11.76 32.56
CA ASN A 164 13.43 12.21 33.82
C ASN A 164 13.24 13.75 33.88
N GLU A 165 14.12 14.50 33.20
CA GLU A 165 13.97 15.95 33.06
C GLU A 165 12.83 16.30 32.09
N ALA A 166 12.74 15.60 30.99
CA ALA A 166 11.63 15.75 30.05
C ALA A 166 10.28 15.46 30.72
N ALA A 167 10.22 14.43 31.58
CA ALA A 167 9.02 14.14 32.37
C ALA A 167 8.65 15.25 33.37
N LYS A 168 9.66 15.87 34.02
CA LYS A 168 9.43 17.02 34.93
C LYS A 168 8.92 18.25 34.18
N ASN A 169 9.36 18.43 32.95
CA ASN A 169 8.89 19.51 32.06
C ASN A 169 7.51 19.29 31.50
N GLY A 170 6.90 18.10 31.72
CA GLY A 170 5.57 17.77 31.21
C GLY A 170 5.56 17.46 29.70
N GLU A 171 6.70 16.98 29.14
CA GLU A 171 6.82 16.67 27.72
C GLU A 171 6.12 15.36 27.31
N PHE A 172 5.76 14.50 28.31
CA PHE A 172 5.19 13.18 28.06
C PHE A 172 3.73 13.12 28.44
N ASP A 173 2.96 12.39 27.68
CA ASP A 173 1.58 12.05 27.99
C ASP A 173 1.50 11.12 29.21
N ARG A 174 0.39 11.19 29.93
CA ARG A 174 0.17 10.33 31.09
C ARG A 174 0.01 8.88 30.67
N LEU A 175 0.90 7.99 31.15
CA LEU A 175 0.76 6.56 30.93
C LEU A 175 -0.44 6.02 31.70
N ILE A 176 -1.30 5.27 31.00
CA ILE A 176 -2.49 4.64 31.55
C ILE A 176 -2.38 3.13 31.37
N GLY A 177 -2.65 2.39 32.43
CA GLY A 177 -2.43 0.96 32.47
C GLY A 177 -0.95 0.58 32.46
N ARG A 178 -0.63 -0.63 32.03
CA ARG A 178 0.74 -1.15 31.90
C ARG A 178 1.51 -1.28 33.22
N ASP A 179 0.81 -1.33 34.36
CA ASP A 179 1.44 -1.45 35.68
C ASP A 179 2.23 -2.75 35.81
N LYS A 180 1.75 -3.85 35.26
CA LYS A 180 2.42 -5.16 35.28
C LYS A 180 3.76 -5.15 34.54
N GLU A 181 3.81 -4.50 33.39
CA GLU A 181 5.02 -4.36 32.61
C GLU A 181 6.04 -3.49 33.33
N ILE A 182 5.60 -2.36 33.95
CA ILE A 182 6.45 -1.49 34.75
C ILE A 182 7.00 -2.22 35.97
N GLU A 183 6.16 -2.87 36.78
CA GLU A 183 6.60 -3.67 37.92
C GLU A 183 7.63 -4.74 37.52
N ARG A 184 7.43 -5.36 36.33
CA ARG A 184 8.38 -6.33 35.81
C ARG A 184 9.72 -5.70 35.48
N ILE A 185 9.72 -4.51 34.83
CA ILE A 185 10.94 -3.75 34.49
C ILE A 185 11.66 -3.37 35.80
N GLU A 186 10.96 -2.79 36.77
CA GLU A 186 11.50 -2.41 38.07
C GLU A 186 12.16 -3.61 38.78
N GLY A 187 11.46 -4.76 38.79
CA GLY A 187 11.98 -5.98 39.37
C GLY A 187 13.23 -6.53 38.68
N VAL A 188 13.37 -6.32 37.36
CA VAL A 188 14.56 -6.75 36.61
C VAL A 188 15.73 -5.81 36.86
N LEU A 189 15.52 -4.50 36.89
CA LEU A 189 16.56 -3.51 37.14
C LEU A 189 17.24 -3.69 38.49
N LEU A 190 16.54 -4.21 39.51
CA LEU A 190 17.08 -4.50 40.85
C LEU A 190 17.88 -5.81 40.94
N ARG A 191 17.97 -6.60 39.88
CA ARG A 191 18.72 -7.87 39.90
C ARG A 191 20.24 -7.60 39.89
N ARG A 192 20.98 -8.43 40.59
CA ARG A 192 22.44 -8.41 40.58
C ARG A 192 23.05 -8.82 39.23
N ARG A 193 22.38 -9.72 38.50
CA ARG A 193 22.76 -10.21 37.17
C ARG A 193 21.51 -10.25 36.29
N LYS A 194 21.64 -10.11 34.98
CA LYS A 194 20.55 -9.96 34.05
C LYS A 194 19.65 -8.75 34.44
N ASN A 195 20.28 -7.63 34.69
CA ASN A 195 19.66 -6.36 35.07
C ASN A 195 19.26 -5.50 33.83
N ASN A 196 19.38 -6.06 32.63
CA ASN A 196 18.98 -5.39 31.40
C ASN A 196 17.63 -5.93 30.92
N VAL A 197 16.82 -5.07 30.36
CA VAL A 197 15.45 -5.36 29.90
C VAL A 197 15.38 -5.20 28.39
N ILE A 198 14.68 -6.11 27.72
CA ILE A 198 14.26 -5.92 26.34
C ILE A 198 12.75 -6.03 26.23
N LEU A 199 12.10 -4.93 25.85
CA LEU A 199 10.68 -4.88 25.58
C LEU A 199 10.43 -5.38 24.16
N VAL A 200 9.65 -6.45 24.04
CA VAL A 200 9.36 -7.08 22.76
C VAL A 200 7.85 -7.00 22.51
N GLY A 201 7.47 -6.34 21.42
CA GLY A 201 6.07 -6.19 21.05
C GLY A 201 5.93 -5.64 19.64
N ASP A 202 4.76 -5.79 19.03
CA ASP A 202 4.50 -5.23 17.69
C ASP A 202 4.61 -3.70 17.68
N GLY A 203 4.75 -3.08 16.48
CA GLY A 203 4.72 -1.62 16.34
C GLY A 203 3.40 -1.06 16.83
N GLY A 204 3.42 0.09 17.54
CA GLY A 204 2.21 0.77 18.03
C GLY A 204 1.56 0.16 19.28
N THR A 205 2.25 -0.75 20.01
CA THR A 205 1.74 -1.31 21.29
C THR A 205 2.10 -0.47 22.52
N GLY A 206 2.80 0.67 22.33
CA GLY A 206 3.15 1.61 23.42
C GLY A 206 4.43 1.25 24.18
N LYS A 207 5.42 0.60 23.54
CA LYS A 207 6.69 0.22 24.19
C LYS A 207 7.47 1.44 24.71
N THR A 208 7.61 2.48 23.89
CA THR A 208 8.30 3.73 24.24
C THR A 208 7.56 4.46 25.34
N ALA A 209 6.21 4.54 25.26
CA ALA A 209 5.37 5.14 26.30
C ALA A 209 5.50 4.48 27.68
N ILE A 210 5.78 3.16 27.72
CA ILE A 210 6.05 2.46 29.02
C ILE A 210 7.33 3.01 29.66
N ILE A 211 8.37 3.32 28.88
CA ILE A 211 9.62 3.84 29.42
C ILE A 211 9.49 5.31 29.81
N GLU A 212 8.78 6.11 29.02
CA GLU A 212 8.41 7.49 29.35
C GLU A 212 7.59 7.54 30.66
N GLY A 213 6.61 6.64 30.79
CA GLY A 213 5.83 6.48 32.00
C GLY A 213 6.64 6.04 33.22
N LEU A 214 7.64 5.16 33.03
CA LEU A 214 8.59 4.80 34.09
C LEU A 214 9.42 6.02 34.52
N ALA A 215 9.95 6.81 33.56
CA ALA A 215 10.67 8.03 33.84
C ALA A 215 9.81 9.05 34.60
N ALA A 216 8.54 9.20 34.22
CA ALA A 216 7.58 10.06 34.93
C ALA A 216 7.30 9.56 36.37
N ARG A 217 7.16 8.25 36.59
CA ARG A 217 7.03 7.67 37.95
C ARG A 217 8.28 7.87 38.80
N ILE A 218 9.47 7.74 38.23
CA ILE A 218 10.71 8.03 38.94
C ILE A 218 10.79 9.53 39.30
N ALA A 219 10.48 10.40 38.34
CA ALA A 219 10.49 11.84 38.53
C ALA A 219 9.48 12.32 39.61
N SER A 220 8.32 11.70 39.70
CA SER A 220 7.29 11.98 40.72
C SER A 220 7.57 11.26 42.05
N GLY A 221 8.56 10.36 42.12
CA GLY A 221 8.89 9.59 43.32
C GLY A 221 7.95 8.42 43.62
N ASN A 222 7.05 8.08 42.70
CA ASN A 222 6.06 6.99 42.83
C ASN A 222 6.65 5.63 42.38
N VAL A 223 7.81 5.31 42.92
CA VAL A 223 8.56 4.07 42.66
C VAL A 223 9.20 3.55 43.94
N PRO A 224 9.62 2.28 44.02
CA PRO A 224 10.37 1.74 45.13
C PRO A 224 11.61 2.57 45.45
N LYS A 225 11.95 2.68 46.76
CA LYS A 225 13.10 3.49 47.23
C LYS A 225 14.42 3.20 46.51
N SER A 226 14.60 1.93 46.07
CA SER A 226 15.82 1.46 45.42
C SER A 226 16.07 2.03 44.04
N ILE A 227 14.99 2.44 43.32
CA ILE A 227 15.08 2.96 41.95
C ILE A 227 14.74 4.46 41.86
N ARG A 228 14.39 5.10 43.01
CA ARG A 228 13.95 6.50 43.05
C ARG A 228 15.02 7.49 42.55
N ASN A 229 16.29 7.14 42.68
CA ASN A 229 17.41 7.98 42.25
C ASN A 229 17.93 7.63 40.85
N MET A 230 17.30 6.67 40.17
CA MET A 230 17.70 6.30 38.82
C MET A 230 17.28 7.35 37.80
N VAL A 231 18.11 7.53 36.78
CA VAL A 231 17.91 8.49 35.68
C VAL A 231 18.00 7.73 34.38
N ILE A 232 16.98 7.84 33.56
CA ILE A 232 16.91 7.17 32.25
C ILE A 232 17.41 8.13 31.18
N PHE A 233 18.41 7.69 30.42
CA PHE A 233 18.98 8.42 29.29
C PHE A 233 18.63 7.68 27.99
N GLU A 234 17.87 8.32 27.11
CA GLU A 234 17.58 7.85 25.78
C GLU A 234 18.74 8.14 24.85
N ALA A 235 19.22 7.13 24.13
CA ALA A 235 20.28 7.29 23.14
C ALA A 235 19.70 7.55 21.74
N ASP A 236 20.03 8.69 21.14
CA ASP A 236 19.77 8.98 19.73
C ASP A 236 20.79 8.28 18.83
N ILE A 237 20.51 7.03 18.50
CA ILE A 237 21.35 6.21 17.63
C ILE A 237 21.37 6.75 16.19
N THR A 238 20.26 7.31 15.72
CA THR A 238 20.16 7.88 14.38
C THR A 238 21.03 9.12 14.24
N GLY A 239 20.97 10.02 15.22
CA GLY A 239 21.83 11.20 15.28
C GLY A 239 23.31 10.82 15.45
N ALA A 240 23.61 9.79 16.25
CA ALA A 240 24.98 9.30 16.43
C ALA A 240 25.58 8.68 15.16
N LEU A 241 24.75 8.08 14.30
CA LEU A 241 25.15 7.56 12.98
C LEU A 241 25.24 8.66 11.92
N ALA A 242 24.48 9.73 12.05
CA ALA A 242 24.46 10.83 11.09
C ALA A 242 25.84 11.55 11.05
N GLY A 243 26.33 11.78 9.84
CA GLY A 243 27.63 12.45 9.63
C GLY A 243 28.86 11.58 9.93
N CYS A 244 28.72 10.29 10.22
CA CYS A 244 29.84 9.37 10.34
C CYS A 244 30.35 8.97 8.93
N GLU A 245 31.37 9.69 8.43
CA GLU A 245 32.04 9.32 7.16
C GLU A 245 32.92 8.08 7.32
N LEU A 246 33.43 7.83 8.51
CA LEU A 246 34.29 6.70 8.85
C LEU A 246 33.66 5.84 9.95
N ARG A 247 33.75 4.54 9.80
CA ARG A 247 33.21 3.52 10.70
C ARG A 247 33.60 3.69 12.15
N GLY A 248 34.84 4.13 12.41
CA GLY A 248 35.38 4.37 13.75
C GLY A 248 34.75 5.52 14.53
N MET A 249 34.14 6.50 13.84
CA MET A 249 33.50 7.65 14.52
C MET A 249 32.25 7.26 15.30
N PHE A 250 31.41 6.38 14.72
CA PHE A 250 30.26 5.86 15.46
C PHE A 250 30.67 5.00 16.66
N GLU A 251 31.71 4.21 16.49
CA GLU A 251 32.26 3.38 17.55
C GLU A 251 32.77 4.22 18.73
N GLU A 252 33.49 5.34 18.48
CA GLU A 252 33.94 6.29 19.50
C GLU A 252 32.74 6.97 20.21
N ARG A 253 31.73 7.42 19.45
CA ARG A 253 30.53 8.04 20.03
C ARG A 253 29.79 7.06 20.93
N LEU A 254 29.53 5.82 20.45
CA LEU A 254 28.89 4.80 21.25
C LEU A 254 29.67 4.46 22.51
N LYS A 255 31.01 4.36 22.42
CA LYS A 255 31.88 4.12 23.58
C LYS A 255 31.80 5.25 24.57
N SER A 256 31.84 6.51 24.14
CA SER A 256 31.71 7.69 25.02
C SER A 256 30.35 7.69 25.74
N MET A 257 29.23 7.39 25.03
CA MET A 257 27.92 7.26 25.67
C MET A 257 27.90 6.17 26.75
N LEU A 258 28.47 4.98 26.45
CA LEU A 258 28.52 3.88 27.40
C LEU A 258 29.39 4.22 28.63
N GLU A 259 30.54 4.87 28.44
CA GLU A 259 31.43 5.32 29.53
C GLU A 259 30.72 6.34 30.42
N PHE A 260 29.97 7.29 29.84
CA PHE A 260 29.18 8.24 30.62
C PHE A 260 28.10 7.53 31.46
N ILE A 261 27.38 6.57 30.92
CA ILE A 261 26.34 5.84 31.67
C ILE A 261 26.95 5.07 32.84
N ILE A 262 28.10 4.42 32.67
CA ILE A 262 28.72 3.54 33.66
C ILE A 262 29.37 4.31 34.80
N GLN A 263 29.71 5.60 34.62
CA GLN A 263 30.26 6.44 35.68
C GLN A 263 29.36 6.55 36.90
N ASP A 264 28.04 6.46 36.71
CA ASP A 264 27.06 6.49 37.79
C ASP A 264 26.18 5.25 37.74
N PRO A 265 26.13 4.40 38.77
CA PRO A 265 25.30 3.20 38.78
C PRO A 265 23.78 3.48 38.77
N ASN A 266 23.37 4.73 38.99
CA ASN A 266 21.98 5.14 38.90
C ASN A 266 21.53 5.53 37.49
N ARG A 267 22.42 5.51 36.50
CA ARG A 267 22.07 5.82 35.11
C ARG A 267 21.65 4.58 34.36
N ILE A 268 20.55 4.71 33.63
CA ILE A 268 20.00 3.67 32.79
C ILE A 268 20.09 4.14 31.34
N LEU A 269 20.64 3.32 30.46
CA LEU A 269 20.65 3.56 29.04
C LEU A 269 19.37 3.01 28.41
N PHE A 270 18.60 3.85 27.75
CA PHE A 270 17.45 3.44 26.95
C PHE A 270 17.78 3.54 25.47
N ILE A 271 17.51 2.48 24.72
CA ILE A 271 17.73 2.40 23.27
C ILE A 271 16.44 1.97 22.63
N ASP A 272 15.77 2.89 21.95
CA ASP A 272 14.62 2.53 21.14
C ASP A 272 15.06 1.80 19.87
N GLU A 273 14.30 0.81 19.43
CA GLU A 273 14.63 -0.04 18.28
C GLU A 273 16.08 -0.59 18.33
N ILE A 274 16.48 -1.19 19.46
CA ILE A 274 17.86 -1.67 19.70
C ILE A 274 18.38 -2.61 18.59
N HIS A 275 17.51 -3.21 17.79
CA HIS A 275 17.90 -4.03 16.65
C HIS A 275 18.63 -3.24 15.55
N THR A 276 18.44 -1.91 15.47
CA THR A 276 19.13 -1.03 14.51
C THR A 276 20.64 -1.04 14.71
N ILE A 277 21.09 -1.10 15.96
CA ILE A 277 22.52 -1.20 16.30
C ILE A 277 23.09 -2.56 15.86
N MET A 278 22.26 -3.59 15.87
CA MET A 278 22.67 -4.95 15.54
C MET A 278 22.71 -5.21 14.04
N THR A 279 21.91 -4.48 13.24
CA THR A 279 21.77 -4.65 11.79
C THR A 279 22.61 -3.67 10.97
N SER A 280 23.14 -2.60 11.55
CA SER A 280 23.88 -1.53 10.86
C SER A 280 25.16 -2.00 10.12
N ASN A 281 25.50 -3.28 10.17
CA ASN A 281 26.62 -3.89 9.47
C ASN A 281 26.29 -4.74 8.23
N SER A 282 25.02 -4.84 7.85
CA SER A 282 24.61 -5.56 6.63
C SER A 282 24.66 -4.67 5.39
N GLY A 283 25.66 -3.80 5.27
CA GLY A 283 25.95 -3.06 4.04
C GLY A 283 26.29 -4.03 2.92
N SER A 284 25.52 -3.98 1.84
CA SER A 284 25.67 -4.76 0.61
C SER A 284 27.09 -4.65 0.02
N GLY A 285 27.93 -5.62 0.31
CA GLY A 285 29.22 -5.82 -0.26
C GLY A 285 29.62 -7.28 -0.13
N SER A 286 29.89 -7.91 -1.25
CA SER A 286 30.19 -9.31 -1.47
C SER A 286 31.53 -9.80 -0.85
N ASP A 287 31.71 -9.62 0.44
CA ASP A 287 32.82 -10.22 1.17
C ASP A 287 32.30 -10.85 2.49
N ALA A 288 31.36 -11.80 2.33
CA ALA A 288 30.80 -12.63 3.40
C ALA A 288 31.70 -13.83 3.73
N ALA A 289 33.01 -13.68 3.64
CA ALA A 289 33.97 -14.76 4.00
C ALA A 289 34.71 -14.53 5.30
N ASP A 290 34.52 -13.37 5.97
CA ASP A 290 35.08 -13.16 7.29
C ASP A 290 33.96 -12.85 8.27
N GLY A 291 33.77 -13.73 9.26
CA GLY A 291 32.69 -13.73 10.25
C GLY A 291 32.72 -12.54 11.21
N GLY A 292 32.67 -11.31 10.66
CA GLY A 292 32.64 -10.08 11.42
C GLY A 292 31.28 -9.84 12.08
N SER A 293 31.16 -10.19 13.36
CA SER A 293 30.04 -9.79 14.19
C SER A 293 29.91 -8.24 14.18
N SER A 294 28.69 -7.75 14.32
CA SER A 294 28.34 -6.35 14.39
C SER A 294 29.23 -5.61 15.41
N THR A 295 30.01 -4.65 14.97
CA THR A 295 31.03 -3.94 15.80
C THR A 295 30.38 -3.26 17.01
N ALA A 296 29.15 -2.75 16.90
CA ALA A 296 28.44 -2.13 18.02
C ALA A 296 28.10 -3.13 19.14
N VAL A 297 27.71 -4.36 18.79
CA VAL A 297 27.46 -5.43 19.75
C VAL A 297 28.76 -5.82 20.49
N GLU A 298 29.88 -5.84 19.79
CA GLU A 298 31.17 -6.15 20.38
C GLU A 298 31.62 -5.07 21.38
N ILE A 299 31.34 -3.81 21.08
CA ILE A 299 31.63 -2.68 22.00
C ILE A 299 30.75 -2.77 23.25
N MET A 300 29.47 -3.06 23.13
CA MET A 300 28.53 -3.17 24.26
C MET A 300 28.80 -4.41 25.15
N LYS A 301 29.32 -5.48 24.59
CA LYS A 301 29.48 -6.78 25.22
C LYS A 301 30.28 -6.74 26.53
N PRO A 302 31.47 -6.10 26.65
CA PRO A 302 32.23 -6.01 27.92
C PRO A 302 31.41 -5.33 29.02
N TYR A 303 30.66 -4.29 28.68
CA TYR A 303 29.85 -3.52 29.61
C TYR A 303 28.63 -4.28 30.13
N LEU A 304 27.97 -5.05 29.26
CA LEU A 304 26.87 -5.94 29.62
C LEU A 304 27.34 -7.15 30.44
N VAL A 305 28.59 -7.63 30.21
CA VAL A 305 29.18 -8.76 30.97
C VAL A 305 29.57 -8.32 32.38
N SER A 306 30.05 -7.10 32.53
CA SER A 306 30.47 -6.57 33.85
C SER A 306 29.30 -6.39 34.83
N GLY A 307 28.06 -6.32 34.32
CA GLY A 307 26.86 -6.04 35.12
C GLY A 307 26.75 -4.60 35.64
N LYS A 308 27.68 -3.73 35.20
CA LYS A 308 27.69 -2.30 35.58
C LYS A 308 26.76 -1.45 34.73
N LEU A 309 26.39 -1.94 33.54
CA LEU A 309 25.47 -1.26 32.63
C LEU A 309 24.05 -1.70 32.94
N HIS A 310 23.16 -0.74 33.17
CA HIS A 310 21.72 -0.91 33.13
C HIS A 310 21.24 -0.43 31.77
N CYS A 311 20.63 -1.35 30.99
CA CYS A 311 20.17 -1.05 29.65
C CYS A 311 18.73 -1.54 29.47
N ILE A 312 17.89 -0.68 28.89
CA ILE A 312 16.54 -1.02 28.44
C ILE A 312 16.53 -0.86 26.94
N GLY A 313 16.09 -1.87 26.21
CA GLY A 313 15.91 -1.81 24.76
C GLY A 313 14.49 -2.11 24.36
N THR A 314 14.03 -1.56 23.25
CA THR A 314 12.76 -1.95 22.62
C THR A 314 13.03 -2.63 21.28
N THR A 315 12.15 -3.54 20.88
CA THR A 315 12.23 -4.17 19.55
C THR A 315 10.87 -4.79 19.18
N THR A 316 10.71 -5.17 17.91
CA THR A 316 9.54 -5.94 17.48
C THR A 316 9.75 -7.44 17.65
N PHE A 317 8.66 -8.25 17.58
CA PHE A 317 8.78 -9.70 17.61
C PHE A 317 9.58 -10.25 16.42
N SER A 318 9.46 -9.64 15.24
CA SER A 318 10.19 -10.04 14.04
C SER A 318 11.69 -9.79 14.18
N ASP A 319 12.06 -8.58 14.62
CA ASP A 319 13.45 -8.17 14.73
C ASP A 319 14.15 -8.87 15.89
N TYR A 320 13.43 -9.13 16.99
CA TYR A 320 13.93 -9.96 18.08
C TYR A 320 14.32 -11.35 17.60
N ARG A 321 13.50 -11.99 16.75
CA ARG A 321 13.81 -13.32 16.20
C ARG A 321 14.98 -13.28 15.23
N GLN A 322 15.03 -12.27 14.36
CA GLN A 322 16.06 -12.17 13.32
C GLN A 322 17.44 -11.77 13.88
N THR A 323 17.48 -10.85 14.82
CA THR A 323 18.73 -10.25 15.29
C THR A 323 19.16 -10.77 16.67
N PHE A 324 18.25 -10.77 17.66
CA PHE A 324 18.58 -11.16 19.02
C PHE A 324 18.76 -12.67 19.20
N MET A 325 17.82 -13.49 18.66
CA MET A 325 17.92 -14.94 18.80
C MET A 325 19.15 -15.54 18.10
N GLY A 326 19.62 -14.87 17.04
CA GLY A 326 20.89 -15.19 16.38
C GLY A 326 22.14 -14.92 17.23
N ASN A 327 22.01 -14.17 18.32
CA ASN A 327 23.13 -13.81 19.21
C ASN A 327 22.91 -14.30 20.67
N PRO A 328 23.27 -15.58 20.99
CA PRO A 328 23.02 -16.17 22.31
C PRO A 328 23.64 -15.39 23.47
N GLN A 329 24.70 -14.61 23.21
CA GLN A 329 25.39 -13.85 24.24
C GLN A 329 24.54 -12.65 24.70
N MET A 330 23.81 -11.98 23.78
CA MET A 330 22.89 -10.91 24.11
C MET A 330 21.64 -11.44 24.81
N VAL A 331 21.05 -12.51 24.30
CA VAL A 331 19.88 -13.16 24.90
C VAL A 331 20.10 -13.51 26.38
N ARG A 332 21.30 -13.95 26.75
CA ARG A 332 21.63 -14.29 28.14
C ARG A 332 21.76 -13.06 29.06
N ARG A 333 21.85 -11.87 28.52
CA ARG A 333 22.08 -10.62 29.28
C ARG A 333 20.84 -9.78 29.44
N PHE A 334 19.88 -9.94 28.54
CA PHE A 334 18.62 -9.25 28.59
C PHE A 334 17.51 -10.16 29.13
N GLU A 335 16.63 -9.61 29.94
CA GLU A 335 15.36 -10.25 30.30
C GLU A 335 14.30 -9.76 29.37
N LYS A 336 13.58 -10.68 28.72
CA LYS A 336 12.50 -10.36 27.80
C LYS A 336 11.23 -10.01 28.59
N VAL A 337 10.67 -8.85 28.29
CA VAL A 337 9.33 -8.42 28.74
C VAL A 337 8.46 -8.28 27.50
N GLU A 338 7.38 -9.04 27.43
CA GLU A 338 6.48 -9.00 26.30
C GLU A 338 5.45 -7.90 26.50
N VAL A 339 5.29 -7.05 25.47
CA VAL A 339 4.27 -5.99 25.41
C VAL A 339 3.26 -6.40 24.37
N THR A 340 2.12 -6.91 24.85
CA THR A 340 1.02 -7.35 23.98
C THR A 340 0.11 -6.18 23.63
N GLU A 341 -0.66 -6.32 22.53
CA GLU A 341 -1.72 -5.38 22.18
C GLU A 341 -2.75 -5.31 23.33
N PRO A 342 -3.14 -4.10 23.80
CA PRO A 342 -4.13 -3.97 24.85
C PRO A 342 -5.49 -4.49 24.38
N SER A 343 -6.32 -4.89 25.33
CA SER A 343 -7.73 -5.22 25.07
C SER A 343 -8.49 -3.98 24.59
N SER A 344 -9.69 -4.19 24.02
CA SER A 344 -10.53 -3.07 23.56
C SER A 344 -10.87 -2.11 24.70
N GLU A 345 -11.15 -2.66 25.88
CA GLU A 345 -11.51 -1.91 27.07
C GLU A 345 -10.33 -1.08 27.59
N GLU A 346 -9.15 -1.71 27.72
CA GLU A 346 -7.92 -1.00 28.10
C GLU A 346 -7.54 0.08 27.08
N ALA A 347 -7.72 -0.18 25.77
CA ALA A 347 -7.44 0.81 24.74
C ALA A 347 -8.37 2.03 24.83
N VAL A 348 -9.66 1.83 25.14
CA VAL A 348 -10.61 2.93 25.39
C VAL A 348 -10.19 3.77 26.59
N GLU A 349 -9.75 3.13 27.70
CA GLU A 349 -9.25 3.85 28.87
C GLU A 349 -7.98 4.66 28.55
N ILE A 350 -7.04 4.09 27.79
CA ILE A 350 -5.83 4.78 27.35
C ILE A 350 -6.20 6.03 26.54
N ILE A 351 -7.13 5.90 25.60
CA ILE A 351 -7.54 7.03 24.76
C ILE A 351 -8.27 8.09 25.58
N LYS A 352 -9.23 7.69 26.44
CA LYS A 352 -9.95 8.63 27.31
C LYS A 352 -9.01 9.46 28.18
N GLY A 353 -7.91 8.87 28.62
CA GLY A 353 -6.94 9.59 29.43
C GLY A 353 -5.94 10.46 28.68
N SER A 354 -5.77 10.25 27.37
CA SER A 354 -4.86 11.03 26.53
C SER A 354 -5.59 12.02 25.60
N ILE A 355 -6.92 11.92 25.49
CA ILE A 355 -7.71 12.70 24.52
C ILE A 355 -7.60 14.21 24.75
N GLU A 356 -7.48 14.64 26.02
CA GLU A 356 -7.36 16.06 26.39
C GLU A 356 -6.14 16.75 25.73
N ALA A 357 -5.03 16.02 25.54
CA ALA A 357 -3.85 16.54 24.88
C ALA A 357 -4.15 16.86 23.40
N TYR A 358 -4.86 15.96 22.71
CA TYR A 358 -5.28 16.15 21.31
C TYR A 358 -6.31 17.28 21.18
N GLU A 359 -7.27 17.38 22.12
CA GLU A 359 -8.25 18.48 22.15
C GLU A 359 -7.60 19.84 22.27
N LYS A 360 -6.62 19.96 23.16
CA LYS A 360 -5.85 21.20 23.34
C LYS A 360 -5.00 21.55 22.12
N PHE A 361 -4.34 20.55 21.52
CA PHE A 361 -3.47 20.75 20.37
C PHE A 361 -4.23 21.22 19.13
N HIS A 362 -5.39 20.62 18.87
CA HIS A 362 -6.19 20.91 17.66
C HIS A 362 -7.29 21.97 17.89
N ASN A 363 -7.50 22.43 19.13
CA ASN A 363 -8.62 23.30 19.54
C ASN A 363 -9.99 22.71 19.15
N VAL A 364 -10.21 21.44 19.53
CA VAL A 364 -11.44 20.68 19.29
C VAL A 364 -11.94 20.08 20.60
N SER A 365 -13.20 19.64 20.64
CA SER A 365 -13.76 18.89 21.77
C SER A 365 -14.46 17.65 21.25
N PHE A 366 -14.11 16.49 21.81
CA PHE A 366 -14.72 15.20 21.45
C PHE A 366 -15.84 14.82 22.39
N THR A 367 -16.89 14.15 21.86
CA THR A 367 -17.93 13.57 22.70
C THR A 367 -17.42 12.31 23.41
N GLU A 368 -18.03 11.96 24.56
CA GLU A 368 -17.63 10.81 25.38
C GLU A 368 -17.66 9.46 24.63
N GLU A 369 -18.45 9.35 23.57
CA GLU A 369 -18.59 8.14 22.75
C GLU A 369 -17.46 7.97 21.72
N VAL A 370 -16.70 9.03 21.44
CA VAL A 370 -15.67 9.02 20.37
C VAL A 370 -14.55 8.01 20.63
N PRO A 371 -13.98 7.90 21.85
CA PRO A 371 -12.94 6.89 22.12
C PRO A 371 -13.40 5.45 21.85
N GLU A 372 -14.61 5.10 22.25
CA GLU A 372 -15.18 3.77 22.04
C GLU A 372 -15.40 3.48 20.55
N GLU A 373 -15.94 4.48 19.82
CA GLU A 373 -16.17 4.36 18.39
C GLU A 373 -14.85 4.29 17.60
N ALA A 374 -13.84 5.08 17.97
CA ALA A 374 -12.51 5.04 17.36
C ALA A 374 -11.82 3.68 17.54
N VAL A 375 -11.84 3.11 18.75
CA VAL A 375 -11.32 1.77 19.01
C VAL A 375 -12.09 0.72 18.22
N ARG A 376 -13.41 0.76 18.23
CA ARG A 376 -14.28 -0.18 17.52
C ARG A 376 -14.04 -0.17 16.02
N LEU A 377 -13.96 1.03 15.42
CA LEU A 377 -13.74 1.18 13.99
C LEU A 377 -12.30 0.83 13.60
N SER A 378 -11.30 1.22 14.41
CA SER A 378 -9.91 0.88 14.16
C SER A 378 -9.67 -0.63 14.18
N GLN A 379 -10.24 -1.35 15.13
CA GLN A 379 -10.15 -2.81 15.20
C GLN A 379 -10.82 -3.49 14.01
N ARG A 380 -11.96 -2.94 13.60
CA ARG A 380 -12.75 -3.52 12.52
C ARG A 380 -12.12 -3.29 11.16
N TYR A 381 -11.58 -2.10 10.90
CA TYR A 381 -11.21 -1.66 9.56
C TYR A 381 -9.71 -1.44 9.34
N ILE A 382 -8.91 -1.18 10.38
CA ILE A 382 -7.47 -0.97 10.28
C ILE A 382 -6.72 -2.21 10.80
N THR A 383 -6.13 -2.99 9.89
CA THR A 383 -5.50 -4.28 10.23
C THR A 383 -3.99 -4.27 10.24
N GLY A 384 -3.35 -3.29 9.61
CA GLY A 384 -1.88 -3.21 9.53
C GLY A 384 -1.18 -2.66 10.77
N ARG A 385 -1.94 -2.12 11.74
CA ARG A 385 -1.43 -1.47 12.95
C ARG A 385 -2.09 -2.05 14.18
N ARG A 386 -1.49 -1.83 15.36
CA ARG A 386 -1.98 -2.32 16.64
C ARG A 386 -2.62 -1.21 17.47
N LEU A 387 -3.47 -1.61 18.43
CA LEU A 387 -3.94 -0.71 19.48
C LEU A 387 -2.80 -0.40 20.46
N PRO A 388 -2.80 0.80 21.04
CA PRO A 388 -3.74 1.91 20.87
C PRO A 388 -3.46 2.81 19.67
N ASP A 389 -2.30 2.71 19.02
CA ASP A 389 -1.76 3.61 18.00
C ASP A 389 -2.75 3.86 16.84
N LYS A 390 -3.33 2.79 16.27
CA LYS A 390 -4.31 2.91 15.17
C LYS A 390 -5.60 3.68 15.54
N ALA A 391 -5.94 3.76 16.81
CA ALA A 391 -7.11 4.51 17.26
C ALA A 391 -6.74 5.97 17.52
N PHE A 392 -5.53 6.25 18.00
CA PHE A 392 -4.98 7.60 18.06
C PHE A 392 -4.84 8.22 16.68
N ASP A 393 -4.36 7.48 15.68
CA ASP A 393 -4.29 7.94 14.29
C ASP A 393 -5.66 8.43 13.77
N ILE A 394 -6.75 7.72 14.09
CA ILE A 394 -8.10 8.14 13.68
C ILE A 394 -8.51 9.45 14.35
N ILE A 395 -8.22 9.60 15.65
CA ILE A 395 -8.59 10.77 16.44
C ILE A 395 -7.80 11.99 15.94
N ASP A 396 -6.50 11.83 15.74
CA ASP A 396 -5.60 12.88 15.26
C ASP A 396 -5.97 13.35 13.86
N GLU A 397 -6.19 12.42 12.93
CA GLU A 397 -6.63 12.70 11.56
C GLU A 397 -8.02 13.39 11.54
N CYS A 398 -8.94 12.97 12.43
CA CYS A 398 -10.25 13.59 12.55
C CYS A 398 -10.16 15.03 13.03
N ALA A 399 -9.33 15.28 14.02
CA ALA A 399 -9.10 16.61 14.57
C ALA A 399 -8.41 17.55 13.55
N ALA A 400 -7.39 17.04 12.88
CA ALA A 400 -6.67 17.77 11.81
C ALA A 400 -7.61 18.16 10.67
N ASP A 401 -8.48 17.25 10.22
CA ASP A 401 -9.50 17.53 9.21
C ASP A 401 -10.49 18.62 9.62
N ALA A 402 -10.94 18.57 10.85
CA ALA A 402 -11.86 19.55 11.38
C ALA A 402 -11.22 20.94 11.37
N ARG A 403 -9.97 21.03 11.79
CA ARG A 403 -9.20 22.29 11.78
C ARG A 403 -8.96 22.82 10.37
N LEU A 404 -8.64 21.96 9.39
CA LEU A 404 -8.48 22.39 8.00
C LEU A 404 -9.77 22.96 7.40
N ARG A 405 -10.93 22.42 7.77
CA ARG A 405 -12.23 22.91 7.27
C ARG A 405 -12.64 24.22 7.91
N SER A 406 -12.44 24.37 9.22
CA SER A 406 -12.71 25.63 9.92
C SER A 406 -11.85 26.78 9.37
N SER A 407 -10.59 26.51 9.07
CA SER A 407 -9.70 27.49 8.44
C SER A 407 -10.12 27.88 7.01
N ALA A 408 -10.77 26.98 6.26
CA ALA A 408 -11.24 27.23 4.90
C ALA A 408 -12.56 28.03 4.85
N GLU A 409 -13.34 28.02 5.94
CA GLU A 409 -14.64 28.71 6.02
C GLU A 409 -14.52 30.12 6.63
N GLU A 410 -13.31 30.68 6.82
CA GLU A 410 -13.02 31.99 7.43
C GLU A 410 -13.74 32.25 8.78
N GLN A 411 -14.19 31.23 9.45
CA GLN A 411 -14.76 31.30 10.80
C GLN A 411 -13.66 30.96 11.83
N GLU A 412 -12.80 31.93 12.13
CA GLU A 412 -11.99 31.94 13.35
C GLU A 412 -12.91 32.18 14.56
N SER A 413 -13.62 31.15 15.00
CA SER A 413 -14.27 31.19 16.29
C SER A 413 -13.31 30.64 17.35
N ASP A 414 -13.09 31.36 18.44
CA ASP A 414 -12.29 30.93 19.60
C ASP A 414 -12.90 29.71 20.34
N GLU A 415 -14.11 29.29 19.97
CA GLU A 415 -14.78 28.15 20.59
C GLU A 415 -14.29 26.83 19.96
N PRO A 416 -13.95 25.81 20.78
CA PRO A 416 -13.50 24.51 20.30
C PRO A 416 -14.60 23.82 19.47
N LEU A 417 -14.23 23.30 18.30
CA LEU A 417 -15.15 22.61 17.41
C LEU A 417 -15.55 21.26 18.02
N LYS A 418 -16.85 21.02 18.19
CA LYS A 418 -17.36 19.75 18.72
C LYS A 418 -17.37 18.66 17.65
N LEU A 419 -16.68 17.56 17.93
CA LEU A 419 -16.55 16.39 17.06
C LEU A 419 -17.30 15.19 17.67
N ASP A 420 -18.19 14.62 16.88
CA ASP A 420 -19.02 13.49 17.24
C ASP A 420 -18.57 12.18 16.55
N THR A 421 -19.26 11.10 16.81
CA THR A 421 -19.03 9.79 16.21
C THR A 421 -19.23 9.80 14.67
N ALA A 422 -20.03 10.73 14.13
CA ALA A 422 -20.22 10.85 12.69
C ALA A 422 -18.96 11.42 12.01
N ALA A 423 -18.25 12.35 12.67
CA ALA A 423 -16.97 12.86 12.19
C ALA A 423 -15.93 11.74 12.12
N ILE A 424 -15.82 10.91 13.17
CA ILE A 424 -14.94 9.73 13.20
C ILE A 424 -15.25 8.77 12.06
N ARG A 425 -16.52 8.44 11.82
CA ARG A 425 -16.93 7.57 10.71
C ARG A 425 -16.53 8.15 9.36
N LYS A 426 -16.67 9.45 9.18
CA LYS A 426 -16.28 10.14 7.94
C LYS A 426 -14.77 10.07 7.70
N THR A 427 -13.98 10.25 8.75
CA THR A 427 -12.52 10.13 8.69
C THR A 427 -12.10 8.70 8.35
N VAL A 428 -12.62 7.69 9.06
CA VAL A 428 -12.35 6.29 8.78
C VAL A 428 -12.77 5.91 7.36
N SER A 429 -13.92 6.38 6.89
CA SER A 429 -14.39 6.19 5.51
C SER A 429 -13.37 6.67 4.48
N ARG A 430 -12.78 7.85 4.71
CA ARG A 430 -11.76 8.40 3.82
C ARG A 430 -10.45 7.60 3.88
N MET A 431 -9.98 7.25 5.08
CA MET A 431 -8.76 6.46 5.28
C MET A 431 -8.82 5.11 4.56
N ILE A 432 -10.01 4.48 4.51
CA ILE A 432 -10.21 3.14 3.95
C ILE A 432 -10.70 3.21 2.49
N GLY A 433 -11.16 4.38 2.02
CA GLY A 433 -11.77 4.54 0.70
C GLY A 433 -13.17 3.90 0.58
N MET A 434 -13.89 3.75 1.69
CA MET A 434 -15.26 3.22 1.72
C MET A 434 -16.28 4.34 1.99
N PRO A 435 -17.47 4.36 1.34
CA PRO A 435 -18.53 5.34 1.64
C PRO A 435 -19.00 5.29 3.10
N VAL A 436 -19.25 6.45 3.72
CA VAL A 436 -19.66 6.60 5.13
C VAL A 436 -20.92 5.77 5.44
N GLU A 437 -21.88 5.78 4.52
CA GLU A 437 -23.14 5.05 4.65
C GLU A 437 -22.94 3.53 4.81
N LYS A 438 -21.76 3.03 4.44
CA LYS A 438 -21.40 1.61 4.55
C LYS A 438 -20.62 1.27 5.83
N LEU A 439 -20.33 2.27 6.69
CA LEU A 439 -19.68 2.11 7.99
C LEU A 439 -20.77 2.04 9.11
N GLY A 440 -21.18 0.87 9.50
CA GLY A 440 -22.03 0.68 10.67
C GLY A 440 -23.40 0.05 10.41
N THR A 441 -24.48 0.81 10.32
CA THR A 441 -25.85 0.29 10.18
C THR A 441 -26.18 -0.28 8.81
N THR A 442 -25.41 0.05 7.79
CA THR A 442 -25.71 -0.20 6.38
C THR A 442 -25.30 -1.59 5.89
N GLU A 443 -24.46 -2.31 6.64
CA GLU A 443 -24.12 -3.68 6.26
C GLU A 443 -25.40 -4.56 6.28
N ARG A 444 -26.27 -4.31 7.26
CA ARG A 444 -27.57 -5.02 7.35
C ARG A 444 -28.54 -4.62 6.22
N THR A 445 -28.58 -3.34 5.86
CA THR A 445 -29.39 -2.86 4.72
C THR A 445 -28.79 -3.23 3.39
N GLY A 446 -27.46 -3.26 3.25
CA GLY A 446 -26.78 -3.79 2.08
C GLY A 446 -27.06 -5.28 1.87
N LEU A 447 -27.04 -6.07 2.94
CA LEU A 447 -27.39 -7.48 2.90
C LEU A 447 -28.88 -7.69 2.55
N LEU A 448 -29.80 -6.93 3.14
CA LEU A 448 -31.25 -7.03 2.85
C LEU A 448 -31.58 -6.76 1.37
N ASN A 449 -30.83 -5.88 0.72
CA ASN A 449 -31.03 -5.53 -0.69
C ASN A 449 -30.09 -6.27 -1.66
N LEU A 450 -29.20 -7.13 -1.15
CA LEU A 450 -28.14 -7.78 -1.93
C LEU A 450 -28.70 -8.54 -3.13
N GLU A 451 -29.64 -9.43 -2.87
CA GLU A 451 -30.28 -10.25 -3.91
C GLU A 451 -30.97 -9.40 -4.98
N LYS A 452 -31.74 -8.39 -4.55
CA LYS A 452 -32.45 -7.48 -5.45
C LYS A 452 -31.48 -6.66 -6.30
N THR A 453 -30.39 -6.19 -5.72
CA THR A 453 -29.36 -5.40 -6.43
C THR A 453 -28.63 -6.26 -7.45
N LEU A 454 -28.26 -7.51 -7.09
CA LEU A 454 -27.59 -8.41 -8.01
C LEU A 454 -28.52 -8.83 -9.17
N LYS A 455 -29.79 -9.18 -8.90
CA LYS A 455 -30.78 -9.54 -9.93
C LYS A 455 -31.09 -8.38 -10.88
N SER A 456 -31.01 -7.14 -10.42
CA SER A 456 -31.20 -5.96 -11.28
C SER A 456 -30.01 -5.66 -12.21
N THR A 457 -28.83 -6.19 -11.90
CA THR A 457 -27.60 -5.91 -12.65
C THR A 457 -27.10 -7.08 -13.48
N VAL A 458 -27.37 -8.31 -13.05
CA VAL A 458 -27.01 -9.54 -13.78
C VAL A 458 -28.25 -10.31 -14.13
N PHE A 459 -28.48 -10.53 -15.40
CA PHE A 459 -29.72 -11.15 -15.93
C PHE A 459 -29.56 -12.65 -16.14
N GLY A 460 -30.59 -13.40 -15.81
CA GLY A 460 -30.73 -14.82 -16.12
C GLY A 460 -29.91 -15.76 -15.26
N GLN A 461 -29.48 -15.30 -14.07
CA GLN A 461 -28.75 -16.10 -13.10
C GLN A 461 -29.43 -16.04 -11.70
N ASP A 462 -30.77 -15.97 -11.70
CA ASP A 462 -31.55 -15.75 -10.48
C ASP A 462 -31.32 -16.83 -9.42
N GLU A 463 -31.25 -18.10 -9.82
CA GLU A 463 -31.00 -19.25 -8.95
C GLU A 463 -29.57 -19.16 -8.34
N ALA A 464 -28.58 -18.86 -9.17
CA ALA A 464 -27.19 -18.68 -8.72
C ALA A 464 -27.07 -17.53 -7.71
N ILE A 465 -27.74 -16.40 -7.97
CA ILE A 465 -27.72 -15.22 -7.09
C ILE A 465 -28.40 -15.52 -5.76
N THR A 466 -29.57 -16.20 -5.78
CA THR A 466 -30.28 -16.58 -4.55
C THR A 466 -29.42 -17.52 -3.70
N SER A 467 -28.87 -18.59 -4.29
CA SER A 467 -27.99 -19.54 -3.59
C SER A 467 -26.74 -18.86 -3.00
N LEU A 468 -26.16 -17.88 -3.71
CA LEU A 468 -25.04 -17.09 -3.22
C LEU A 468 -25.45 -16.22 -2.03
N ALA A 469 -26.58 -15.52 -2.14
CA ALA A 469 -27.08 -14.64 -1.09
C ALA A 469 -27.40 -15.42 0.19
N ASP A 470 -28.08 -16.56 0.08
CA ASP A 470 -28.41 -17.42 1.23
C ASP A 470 -27.14 -17.89 1.95
N SER A 471 -26.13 -18.32 1.19
CA SER A 471 -24.85 -18.75 1.75
C SER A 471 -24.13 -17.61 2.50
N ILE A 472 -24.19 -16.39 1.97
CA ILE A 472 -23.63 -15.20 2.61
C ILE A 472 -24.43 -14.87 3.88
N TYR A 473 -25.75 -14.99 3.89
CA TYR A 473 -26.59 -14.74 5.07
C TYR A 473 -26.28 -15.73 6.20
N ILE A 474 -26.12 -17.03 5.90
CA ILE A 474 -25.76 -18.05 6.90
C ILE A 474 -24.39 -17.73 7.53
N ASN A 475 -23.42 -17.39 6.71
CA ASN A 475 -22.07 -17.09 7.19
C ASN A 475 -22.03 -15.81 8.04
N ARG A 476 -22.84 -14.80 7.71
CA ARG A 476 -22.95 -13.55 8.45
C ARG A 476 -23.76 -13.65 9.74
N ALA A 477 -24.63 -14.64 9.86
CA ALA A 477 -25.36 -14.93 11.08
C ALA A 477 -24.46 -15.46 12.23
N GLY A 478 -23.16 -15.63 12.00
CA GLY A 478 -22.19 -16.09 13.01
C GLY A 478 -22.25 -17.60 13.28
N LEU A 479 -22.87 -18.36 12.38
CA LEU A 479 -22.99 -19.82 12.50
C LEU A 479 -21.75 -20.57 12.03
N LYS A 480 -20.71 -19.85 11.55
CA LYS A 480 -19.44 -20.40 11.10
C LYS A 480 -18.31 -20.16 12.13
N PRO A 481 -17.32 -21.05 12.25
CA PRO A 481 -16.18 -20.83 13.14
C PRO A 481 -15.41 -19.55 12.79
N ALA A 482 -14.91 -18.83 13.79
CA ALA A 482 -14.29 -17.50 13.66
C ALA A 482 -13.01 -17.49 12.78
N ASN A 483 -12.33 -18.62 12.65
CA ASN A 483 -11.04 -18.73 11.95
C ASN A 483 -11.16 -19.06 10.45
N HIS A 484 -12.32 -18.86 9.84
CA HIS A 484 -12.52 -19.12 8.42
C HIS A 484 -12.82 -17.82 7.66
N PRO A 485 -12.55 -17.75 6.33
CA PRO A 485 -13.01 -16.64 5.50
C PRO A 485 -14.52 -16.48 5.59
N ILE A 486 -15.03 -15.25 5.35
CA ILE A 486 -16.49 -14.96 5.37
C ILE A 486 -17.25 -15.88 4.42
N GLY A 487 -16.65 -16.17 3.25
CA GLY A 487 -17.23 -17.09 2.28
C GLY A 487 -16.20 -17.57 1.28
N VAL A 488 -16.29 -18.86 0.92
CA VAL A 488 -15.44 -19.50 -0.09
C VAL A 488 -16.34 -20.14 -1.11
N PHE A 489 -16.47 -19.52 -2.29
CA PHE A 489 -17.41 -19.95 -3.33
C PHE A 489 -16.70 -20.34 -4.61
N MET A 490 -17.21 -21.38 -5.27
CA MET A 490 -16.79 -21.76 -6.61
C MET A 490 -17.93 -21.45 -7.59
N PHE A 491 -17.71 -20.57 -8.57
CA PHE A 491 -18.64 -20.24 -9.64
C PHE A 491 -18.35 -21.12 -10.84
N ALA A 492 -19.21 -22.08 -11.10
CA ALA A 492 -19.08 -23.06 -12.17
C ALA A 492 -20.10 -22.81 -13.29
N GLY A 493 -19.67 -22.96 -14.55
CA GLY A 493 -20.56 -22.80 -15.71
C GLY A 493 -19.83 -22.35 -16.96
N PRO A 494 -20.56 -22.19 -18.09
CA PRO A 494 -19.99 -21.83 -19.39
C PRO A 494 -19.25 -20.49 -19.37
N THR A 495 -18.41 -20.29 -20.39
CA THR A 495 -17.71 -19.02 -20.58
C THR A 495 -18.70 -17.93 -20.99
N GLY A 496 -18.56 -16.71 -20.47
CA GLY A 496 -19.34 -15.55 -20.89
C GLY A 496 -20.78 -15.49 -20.35
N VAL A 497 -21.11 -16.27 -19.30
CA VAL A 497 -22.45 -16.28 -18.65
C VAL A 497 -22.58 -15.28 -17.49
N GLY A 498 -21.49 -14.58 -17.12
CA GLY A 498 -21.53 -13.53 -16.10
C GLY A 498 -20.91 -13.89 -14.74
N LYS A 499 -20.16 -15.01 -14.60
CA LYS A 499 -19.51 -15.41 -13.34
C LYS A 499 -18.69 -14.29 -12.70
N THR A 500 -17.74 -13.74 -13.44
CA THR A 500 -16.88 -12.65 -12.95
C THR A 500 -17.67 -11.36 -12.71
N GLU A 501 -18.71 -11.09 -13.52
CA GLU A 501 -19.58 -9.91 -13.32
C GLU A 501 -20.36 -10.00 -12.00
N VAL A 502 -20.92 -11.18 -11.65
CA VAL A 502 -21.57 -11.37 -10.35
C VAL A 502 -20.59 -11.13 -9.20
N ALA A 503 -19.35 -11.60 -9.30
CA ALA A 503 -18.34 -11.37 -8.27
C ALA A 503 -18.01 -9.88 -8.10
N LEU A 504 -17.89 -9.13 -9.21
CA LEU A 504 -17.67 -7.68 -9.18
C LEU A 504 -18.87 -6.94 -8.59
N ARG A 505 -20.09 -7.27 -9.02
CA ARG A 505 -21.31 -6.64 -8.50
C ARG A 505 -21.60 -6.99 -7.05
N LEU A 506 -21.22 -8.17 -6.61
CA LEU A 506 -21.23 -8.52 -5.18
C LEU A 506 -20.34 -7.61 -4.36
N ALA A 507 -19.14 -7.38 -4.85
CA ALA A 507 -18.20 -6.47 -4.19
C ALA A 507 -18.74 -5.03 -4.13
N ASP A 508 -19.29 -4.53 -5.24
CA ASP A 508 -19.93 -3.22 -5.30
C ASP A 508 -21.12 -3.11 -4.32
N ALA A 509 -21.99 -4.12 -4.30
CA ALA A 509 -23.18 -4.15 -3.42
C ALA A 509 -22.79 -4.19 -1.93
N LEU A 510 -21.73 -4.92 -1.60
CA LEU A 510 -21.19 -4.99 -0.24
C LEU A 510 -20.26 -3.81 0.09
N GLY A 511 -19.88 -2.98 -0.90
CA GLY A 511 -18.95 -1.87 -0.75
C GLY A 511 -17.54 -2.31 -0.43
N ARG A 512 -17.09 -3.42 -1.00
CA ARG A 512 -15.79 -4.01 -0.76
C ARG A 512 -14.88 -3.84 -1.98
N PRO A 513 -13.59 -3.55 -1.79
CA PRO A 513 -12.64 -3.57 -2.90
C PRO A 513 -12.50 -4.98 -3.47
N VAL A 514 -12.17 -5.06 -4.77
CA VAL A 514 -11.92 -6.33 -5.45
C VAL A 514 -10.43 -6.55 -5.62
N ILE A 515 -9.98 -7.76 -5.32
CA ILE A 515 -8.66 -8.29 -5.66
C ILE A 515 -8.89 -9.37 -6.72
N ARG A 516 -8.49 -9.11 -7.95
CA ARG A 516 -8.66 -10.05 -9.06
C ARG A 516 -7.34 -10.60 -9.52
N ILE A 517 -7.24 -11.93 -9.58
CA ILE A 517 -6.04 -12.65 -10.01
C ILE A 517 -6.45 -13.69 -11.06
N ASP A 518 -5.81 -13.63 -12.22
CA ASP A 518 -5.99 -14.60 -13.30
C ASP A 518 -5.08 -15.81 -13.06
N MET A 519 -5.65 -16.97 -12.76
CA MET A 519 -4.89 -18.17 -12.44
C MET A 519 -4.20 -18.78 -13.66
N SER A 520 -4.50 -18.33 -14.87
CA SER A 520 -3.79 -18.77 -16.08
C SER A 520 -2.33 -18.32 -16.10
N GLU A 521 -1.97 -17.25 -15.38
CA GLU A 521 -0.59 -16.79 -15.19
C GLU A 521 0.18 -17.62 -14.15
N TYR A 522 -0.52 -18.46 -13.40
CA TYR A 522 0.00 -19.21 -12.26
C TYR A 522 -0.03 -20.73 -12.48
N ASN A 523 0.32 -21.17 -13.67
CA ASN A 523 0.25 -22.57 -14.11
C ASN A 523 1.54 -23.40 -13.88
N THR A 524 2.55 -22.83 -13.21
CA THR A 524 3.82 -23.48 -12.90
C THR A 524 4.07 -23.52 -11.40
N LYS A 525 4.86 -24.50 -10.94
CA LYS A 525 5.24 -24.61 -9.51
C LYS A 525 5.92 -23.36 -8.96
N PHE A 526 6.71 -22.66 -9.78
CA PHE A 526 7.37 -21.43 -9.38
C PHE A 526 6.41 -20.22 -9.29
N SER A 527 5.23 -20.34 -9.87
CA SER A 527 4.25 -19.24 -9.80
C SER A 527 3.64 -19.08 -8.40
N ALA A 528 3.66 -20.11 -7.56
CA ALA A 528 3.23 -20.01 -6.17
C ALA A 528 4.06 -18.98 -5.38
N THR A 529 5.37 -18.88 -5.65
CA THR A 529 6.24 -17.87 -5.02
C THR A 529 5.89 -16.44 -5.42
N LYS A 530 5.37 -16.21 -6.63
CA LYS A 530 4.85 -14.89 -7.03
C LYS A 530 3.59 -14.52 -6.24
N LEU A 531 2.77 -15.52 -5.91
CA LEU A 531 1.50 -15.31 -5.22
C LEU A 531 1.69 -14.96 -3.72
N ILE A 532 2.61 -15.68 -3.04
CA ILE A 532 2.84 -15.59 -1.60
C ILE A 532 4.16 -14.91 -1.23
N GLY A 533 5.06 -14.67 -2.18
CA GLY A 533 6.42 -14.16 -1.96
C GLY A 533 7.45 -15.28 -1.92
N SER A 534 8.69 -14.94 -2.28
CA SER A 534 9.84 -15.85 -2.24
C SER A 534 10.38 -15.99 -0.82
N GLU A 535 10.96 -17.15 -0.52
CA GLU A 535 11.68 -17.38 0.73
C GLU A 535 12.98 -16.55 0.81
N PRO A 536 13.49 -16.28 2.03
CA PRO A 536 14.78 -15.62 2.21
C PRO A 536 15.86 -16.35 1.41
N SER A 537 16.70 -15.61 0.69
CA SER A 537 17.76 -16.07 -0.19
C SER A 537 17.42 -16.25 -1.67
N TYR A 538 16.16 -16.10 -2.07
CA TYR A 538 15.78 -16.11 -3.49
C TYR A 538 15.60 -14.69 -4.03
N ILE A 539 15.86 -14.54 -5.35
CA ILE A 539 15.62 -13.28 -6.07
C ILE A 539 14.12 -12.93 -5.98
N GLY A 540 13.78 -11.69 -5.59
CA GLY A 540 12.39 -11.23 -5.41
C GLY A 540 11.86 -11.33 -3.98
N PHE A 541 12.65 -11.79 -2.99
CA PHE A 541 12.24 -11.83 -1.57
C PHE A 541 11.72 -10.47 -1.03
N ARG A 542 12.31 -9.36 -1.49
CA ARG A 542 11.92 -7.99 -1.05
C ARG A 542 10.58 -7.53 -1.61
N GLU A 543 10.09 -8.10 -2.70
CA GLU A 543 8.85 -7.67 -3.36
C GLU A 543 7.59 -8.21 -2.67
N GLY A 544 7.70 -9.34 -1.96
CA GLY A 544 6.56 -10.01 -1.34
C GLY A 544 5.65 -10.68 -2.37
N GLY A 545 4.52 -11.27 -1.93
CA GLY A 545 3.58 -11.95 -2.80
C GLY A 545 2.45 -11.04 -3.30
N THR A 546 2.03 -11.23 -4.54
CA THR A 546 0.96 -10.43 -5.15
C THR A 546 -0.36 -10.53 -4.38
N LEU A 547 -0.79 -11.76 -4.03
CA LEU A 547 -2.03 -11.97 -3.27
C LEU A 547 -1.88 -11.48 -1.82
N THR A 548 -0.78 -11.87 -1.16
CA THR A 548 -0.57 -11.56 0.25
C THR A 548 -0.45 -10.07 0.51
N ASN A 549 0.27 -9.32 -0.34
CA ASN A 549 0.38 -7.87 -0.21
C ASN A 549 -0.96 -7.16 -0.43
N GLN A 550 -1.72 -7.54 -1.47
CA GLN A 550 -3.03 -6.93 -1.76
C GLN A 550 -4.06 -7.19 -0.65
N VAL A 551 -4.04 -8.39 -0.03
CA VAL A 551 -4.94 -8.69 1.10
C VAL A 551 -4.50 -7.97 2.37
N LEU A 552 -3.20 -7.78 2.61
CA LEU A 552 -2.72 -6.94 3.71
C LEU A 552 -3.16 -5.48 3.56
N GLU A 553 -3.12 -4.94 2.34
CA GLU A 553 -3.60 -3.58 2.06
C GLU A 553 -5.13 -3.47 2.13
N LYS A 554 -5.86 -4.51 1.70
CA LYS A 554 -7.32 -4.53 1.56
C LYS A 554 -7.94 -5.78 2.20
N PRO A 555 -7.91 -5.92 3.52
CA PRO A 555 -8.35 -7.16 4.19
C PRO A 555 -9.85 -7.44 4.07
N TYR A 556 -10.68 -6.41 3.88
CA TYR A 556 -12.13 -6.52 3.64
C TYR A 556 -12.48 -6.63 2.16
N SER A 557 -11.72 -7.39 1.39
CA SER A 557 -11.91 -7.51 -0.06
C SER A 557 -12.73 -8.72 -0.48
N VAL A 558 -13.19 -8.66 -1.73
CA VAL A 558 -13.64 -9.82 -2.48
C VAL A 558 -12.47 -10.27 -3.36
N VAL A 559 -11.91 -11.43 -3.04
CA VAL A 559 -10.80 -12.03 -3.77
C VAL A 559 -11.37 -12.91 -4.88
N VAL A 560 -11.11 -12.56 -6.13
CA VAL A 560 -11.58 -13.29 -7.30
C VAL A 560 -10.40 -14.01 -7.95
N LEU A 561 -10.42 -15.35 -7.90
CA LEU A 561 -9.45 -16.20 -8.57
C LEU A 561 -10.08 -16.73 -9.86
N ASP A 562 -9.77 -16.07 -10.97
CA ASP A 562 -10.35 -16.44 -12.27
C ASP A 562 -9.65 -17.66 -12.87
N GLU A 563 -10.44 -18.59 -13.46
CA GLU A 563 -9.98 -19.80 -14.14
C GLU A 563 -9.11 -20.72 -13.25
N ILE A 564 -9.59 -20.99 -12.03
CA ILE A 564 -8.85 -21.74 -10.99
C ILE A 564 -8.38 -23.14 -11.46
N GLU A 565 -9.04 -23.75 -12.44
CA GLU A 565 -8.65 -25.03 -13.04
C GLU A 565 -7.31 -24.98 -13.79
N LYS A 566 -6.78 -23.79 -14.08
CA LYS A 566 -5.48 -23.60 -14.74
C LYS A 566 -4.32 -23.45 -13.75
N ALA A 567 -4.62 -23.22 -12.48
CA ALA A 567 -3.61 -23.07 -11.44
C ALA A 567 -2.83 -24.37 -11.21
N ASP A 568 -1.54 -24.23 -10.85
CA ASP A 568 -0.75 -25.36 -10.41
C ASP A 568 -1.30 -25.96 -9.10
N GLN A 569 -1.14 -27.28 -8.93
CA GLN A 569 -1.62 -28.01 -7.75
C GLN A 569 -1.07 -27.45 -6.42
N THR A 570 0.13 -26.88 -6.44
CA THR A 570 0.74 -26.24 -5.28
C THR A 570 -0.11 -25.06 -4.77
N ILE A 571 -0.70 -24.28 -5.69
CA ILE A 571 -1.57 -23.16 -5.33
C ILE A 571 -2.89 -23.64 -4.74
N LEU A 572 -3.47 -24.71 -5.30
CA LEU A 572 -4.68 -25.30 -4.73
C LEU A 572 -4.44 -25.78 -3.29
N ASN A 573 -3.28 -26.38 -3.03
CA ASN A 573 -2.89 -26.80 -1.68
C ASN A 573 -2.67 -25.63 -0.72
N LEU A 574 -2.12 -24.50 -1.20
CA LEU A 574 -2.00 -23.28 -0.41
C LEU A 574 -3.37 -22.69 -0.06
N MET A 575 -4.31 -22.73 -1.00
CA MET A 575 -5.68 -22.24 -0.75
C MET A 575 -6.40 -23.07 0.31
N LEU A 576 -6.12 -24.37 0.44
CA LEU A 576 -6.65 -25.19 1.54
C LEU A 576 -6.28 -24.61 2.91
N GLN A 577 -5.04 -24.15 3.09
CA GLN A 577 -4.63 -23.50 4.35
C GLN A 577 -5.44 -22.24 4.64
N VAL A 578 -5.73 -21.45 3.59
CA VAL A 578 -6.56 -20.25 3.72
C VAL A 578 -8.00 -20.62 4.11
N PHE A 579 -8.54 -21.68 3.52
CA PHE A 579 -9.92 -22.12 3.78
C PHE A 579 -10.09 -22.65 5.20
N ASP A 580 -9.08 -23.39 5.72
CA ASP A 580 -9.12 -24.01 7.04
C ASP A 580 -8.77 -23.06 8.18
N ASN A 581 -7.72 -22.27 8.01
CA ASN A 581 -7.14 -21.45 9.07
C ASN A 581 -7.47 -19.96 8.93
N GLY A 582 -8.13 -19.55 7.84
CA GLY A 582 -8.39 -18.15 7.55
C GLY A 582 -7.14 -17.31 7.42
N SER A 583 -5.97 -17.91 7.27
CA SER A 583 -4.69 -17.20 7.22
C SER A 583 -3.64 -17.96 6.42
N LEU A 584 -2.69 -17.20 5.87
CA LEU A 584 -1.58 -17.72 5.09
C LEU A 584 -0.27 -17.06 5.56
N LEU A 585 0.81 -17.84 5.62
CA LEU A 585 2.15 -17.29 5.84
C LEU A 585 2.72 -16.83 4.49
N ASP A 586 3.19 -15.58 4.43
CA ASP A 586 3.91 -15.09 3.26
C ASP A 586 5.37 -15.59 3.26
N GLY A 587 6.09 -15.40 2.15
CA GLY A 587 7.50 -15.76 2.03
C GLY A 587 8.42 -15.08 3.07
N ARG A 588 7.97 -14.01 3.72
CA ARG A 588 8.68 -13.30 4.80
C ARG A 588 8.33 -13.84 6.20
N GLY A 589 7.47 -14.86 6.30
CA GLY A 589 6.97 -15.40 7.56
C GLY A 589 5.91 -14.55 8.25
N ARG A 590 5.31 -13.56 7.57
CA ARG A 590 4.20 -12.77 8.10
C ARG A 590 2.89 -13.54 7.90
N ARG A 591 2.06 -13.56 8.92
CA ARG A 591 0.72 -14.15 8.85
C ARG A 591 -0.26 -13.15 8.24
N VAL A 592 -0.83 -13.49 7.10
CA VAL A 592 -1.83 -12.69 6.38
C VAL A 592 -3.22 -13.22 6.71
N ASP A 593 -4.10 -12.34 7.18
CA ASP A 593 -5.45 -12.66 7.66
C ASP A 593 -6.47 -12.57 6.50
N PHE A 594 -7.13 -13.68 6.19
CA PHE A 594 -8.20 -13.80 5.20
C PHE A 594 -9.59 -13.95 5.83
N THR A 595 -9.70 -13.94 7.16
CA THR A 595 -10.99 -14.16 7.85
C THR A 595 -12.04 -13.13 7.49
N LYS A 596 -11.63 -11.95 7.01
CA LYS A 596 -12.47 -10.82 6.61
C LYS A 596 -12.75 -10.78 5.11
N ALA A 597 -12.12 -11.66 4.34
CA ALA A 597 -12.27 -11.73 2.88
C ALA A 597 -13.43 -12.65 2.45
N ILE A 598 -13.95 -12.41 1.25
CA ILE A 598 -14.82 -13.33 0.52
C ILE A 598 -14.01 -13.85 -0.66
N ILE A 599 -13.84 -15.15 -0.78
CA ILE A 599 -13.05 -15.78 -1.84
C ILE A 599 -14.00 -16.37 -2.87
N ILE A 600 -13.85 -15.95 -4.12
CA ILE A 600 -14.65 -16.43 -5.25
C ILE A 600 -13.69 -17.00 -6.30
N MET A 601 -13.86 -18.26 -6.62
CA MET A 601 -13.11 -18.94 -7.67
C MET A 601 -14.01 -19.17 -8.85
N THR A 602 -13.60 -18.79 -10.06
CA THR A 602 -14.36 -19.10 -11.27
C THR A 602 -13.76 -20.31 -11.97
N THR A 603 -14.60 -21.17 -12.54
CA THR A 603 -14.17 -22.31 -13.33
C THR A 603 -15.04 -22.51 -14.56
N ASN A 604 -14.41 -22.94 -15.65
CA ASN A 604 -15.04 -23.37 -16.88
C ASN A 604 -14.96 -24.91 -17.06
N ALA A 605 -14.52 -25.63 -16.02
CA ALA A 605 -14.42 -27.08 -16.05
C ALA A 605 -15.81 -27.71 -16.32
N GLY A 606 -15.84 -28.73 -17.16
CA GLY A 606 -17.05 -29.48 -17.52
C GLY A 606 -17.78 -29.01 -18.80
N VAL A 607 -17.43 -27.81 -19.32
CA VAL A 607 -18.10 -27.28 -20.52
C VAL A 607 -17.42 -27.69 -21.83
N ARG A 608 -16.10 -27.94 -21.79
CA ARG A 608 -15.31 -28.29 -23.00
C ARG A 608 -15.66 -29.65 -23.62
N GLU A 609 -16.15 -30.60 -22.83
CA GLU A 609 -16.50 -31.94 -23.32
C GLU A 609 -17.93 -32.00 -23.89
N THR A 610 -18.83 -31.12 -23.45
CA THR A 610 -20.23 -31.07 -23.99
C THR A 610 -20.23 -30.70 -25.47
N VAL A 611 -19.24 -29.91 -25.93
CA VAL A 611 -19.14 -29.50 -27.35
C VAL A 611 -18.50 -30.60 -28.24
N LYS A 612 -17.64 -31.46 -27.66
CA LYS A 612 -16.94 -32.51 -28.43
C LYS A 612 -17.76 -33.78 -28.62
N ASN A 613 -18.67 -34.11 -27.72
CA ASN A 613 -19.45 -35.35 -27.75
C ASN A 613 -20.88 -35.20 -28.28
N SER A 614 -21.22 -34.08 -28.90
CA SER A 614 -22.53 -33.81 -29.49
C SER A 614 -22.74 -34.47 -30.91
N ILE A 615 -21.88 -35.40 -31.28
CA ILE A 615 -22.05 -36.18 -32.52
C ILE A 615 -22.62 -37.54 -32.12
N GLY A 616 -23.93 -37.62 -31.91
CA GLY A 616 -24.67 -38.88 -31.72
C GLY A 616 -25.72 -38.80 -30.61
N PHE A 617 -27.00 -38.69 -31.04
CA PHE A 617 -28.22 -39.07 -30.35
C PHE A 617 -28.42 -38.77 -28.86
N SER A 618 -28.98 -37.61 -28.55
CA SER A 618 -30.23 -37.41 -27.77
C SER A 618 -30.38 -35.93 -27.44
N GLN A 619 -31.42 -35.35 -27.98
CA GLN A 619 -31.96 -34.03 -27.58
C GLN A 619 -32.75 -34.22 -26.28
N ASP A 620 -32.03 -34.19 -25.14
CA ASP A 620 -32.65 -33.87 -23.87
C ASP A 620 -32.09 -32.52 -23.40
N GLU A 621 -32.88 -31.47 -23.67
CA GLU A 621 -32.64 -30.07 -23.27
C GLU A 621 -32.88 -29.85 -21.77
N SER A 622 -32.65 -30.83 -20.90
CA SER A 622 -32.79 -30.65 -19.47
C SER A 622 -31.44 -30.17 -18.89
N GLY A 623 -31.42 -28.96 -18.34
CA GLY A 623 -30.23 -28.33 -17.70
C GLY A 623 -29.59 -29.19 -16.59
N ASP A 624 -30.23 -30.22 -16.10
CA ASP A 624 -29.71 -31.20 -15.13
C ASP A 624 -28.63 -32.10 -15.71
N SER A 625 -28.67 -32.38 -17.04
CA SER A 625 -27.63 -33.20 -17.67
C SER A 625 -26.28 -32.46 -17.75
N ASP A 626 -26.30 -31.16 -18.02
CA ASP A 626 -25.09 -30.32 -18.09
C ASP A 626 -24.47 -30.12 -16.71
N ARG A 627 -25.28 -29.93 -15.67
CA ARG A 627 -24.84 -29.85 -14.28
C ARG A 627 -24.18 -31.15 -13.83
N SER A 628 -24.75 -32.28 -14.13
CA SER A 628 -24.24 -33.62 -13.77
C SER A 628 -22.89 -33.89 -14.44
N ARG A 629 -22.73 -33.57 -15.73
CA ARG A 629 -21.46 -33.70 -16.47
C ARG A 629 -20.39 -32.75 -15.93
N ALA A 630 -20.73 -31.48 -15.72
CA ALA A 630 -19.82 -30.51 -15.15
C ALA A 630 -19.36 -30.92 -13.74
N MET A 631 -20.24 -31.53 -12.92
CA MET A 631 -19.87 -32.06 -11.61
C MET A 631 -18.85 -33.21 -11.70
N VAL A 632 -18.95 -34.08 -12.70
CA VAL A 632 -17.97 -35.15 -12.91
C VAL A 632 -16.59 -34.58 -13.19
N GLU A 633 -16.52 -33.55 -14.03
CA GLU A 633 -15.23 -32.91 -14.37
C GLU A 633 -14.66 -32.12 -13.19
N ILE A 634 -15.49 -31.41 -12.43
CA ILE A 634 -15.07 -30.76 -11.17
C ILE A 634 -14.53 -31.80 -10.18
N LYS A 635 -15.15 -32.98 -10.08
CA LYS A 635 -14.65 -34.09 -9.24
C LYS A 635 -13.30 -34.62 -9.74
N ARG A 636 -13.02 -34.53 -11.02
CA ARG A 636 -11.76 -34.96 -11.63
C ARG A 636 -10.63 -33.94 -11.40
N VAL A 637 -10.91 -32.64 -11.55
CA VAL A 637 -9.93 -31.57 -11.44
C VAL A 637 -9.61 -31.24 -9.97
N PHE A 638 -10.63 -31.20 -9.11
CA PHE A 638 -10.49 -30.80 -7.72
C PHE A 638 -10.66 -31.98 -6.77
N THR A 639 -9.71 -32.13 -5.86
CA THR A 639 -9.73 -33.20 -4.85
C THR A 639 -10.99 -33.12 -3.97
N PRO A 640 -11.46 -34.26 -3.38
CA PRO A 640 -12.55 -34.24 -2.42
C PRO A 640 -12.32 -33.28 -1.26
N GLU A 641 -11.07 -33.21 -0.79
CA GLU A 641 -10.68 -32.32 0.29
C GLU A 641 -10.93 -30.85 -0.09
N PHE A 642 -10.48 -30.40 -1.27
CA PHE A 642 -10.70 -29.04 -1.76
C PHE A 642 -12.18 -28.70 -1.85
N ARG A 643 -13.00 -29.60 -2.39
CA ARG A 643 -14.43 -29.38 -2.57
C ARG A 643 -15.21 -29.30 -1.25
N ASN A 644 -14.81 -30.07 -0.26
CA ASN A 644 -15.45 -30.10 1.07
C ASN A 644 -15.15 -28.83 1.90
N ARG A 645 -14.20 -28.00 1.48
CA ARG A 645 -13.85 -26.73 2.14
C ARG A 645 -14.59 -25.53 1.54
N LEU A 646 -15.31 -25.74 0.45
CA LEU A 646 -16.14 -24.70 -0.17
C LEU A 646 -17.44 -24.54 0.60
N ASP A 647 -17.88 -23.31 0.80
CA ASP A 647 -19.20 -22.99 1.35
C ASP A 647 -20.32 -23.29 0.32
N GLY A 648 -19.97 -23.21 -0.97
CA GLY A 648 -20.91 -23.55 -2.03
C GLY A 648 -20.30 -23.59 -3.42
N ILE A 649 -20.86 -24.44 -4.27
CA ILE A 649 -20.62 -24.44 -5.71
C ILE A 649 -21.84 -23.82 -6.36
N ILE A 650 -21.68 -22.60 -6.88
CA ILE A 650 -22.75 -21.82 -7.50
C ILE A 650 -22.75 -22.08 -9.00
N TRP A 651 -23.87 -22.57 -9.49
CA TRP A 651 -24.03 -22.98 -10.89
C TRP A 651 -24.59 -21.83 -11.73
N PHE A 652 -23.90 -21.53 -12.83
CA PHE A 652 -24.30 -20.55 -13.82
C PHE A 652 -24.81 -21.26 -15.07
N HIS A 653 -26.02 -20.91 -15.47
CA HIS A 653 -26.69 -21.50 -16.65
C HIS A 653 -26.30 -20.77 -17.94
N SER A 654 -26.46 -21.46 -19.07
CA SER A 654 -26.31 -20.85 -20.39
C SER A 654 -27.33 -19.73 -20.58
N ILE A 655 -26.93 -18.69 -21.30
CA ILE A 655 -27.77 -17.51 -21.54
C ILE A 655 -28.78 -17.82 -22.66
N THR A 656 -30.08 -17.61 -22.41
CA THR A 656 -31.13 -17.69 -23.39
C THR A 656 -31.22 -16.43 -24.28
N ARG A 657 -31.90 -16.51 -25.41
CA ARG A 657 -32.01 -15.39 -26.35
C ARG A 657 -32.67 -14.16 -25.75
N ASP A 658 -33.66 -14.33 -24.89
CA ASP A 658 -34.36 -13.23 -24.22
C ASP A 658 -33.44 -12.49 -23.23
N ILE A 659 -32.57 -13.23 -22.55
CA ILE A 659 -31.57 -12.66 -21.63
C ILE A 659 -30.51 -11.87 -22.41
N ILE A 660 -30.16 -12.30 -23.63
CA ILE A 660 -29.21 -11.59 -24.48
C ILE A 660 -29.75 -10.20 -24.86
N LEU A 661 -31.04 -10.09 -25.16
CA LEU A 661 -31.66 -8.79 -25.44
C LEU A 661 -31.57 -7.85 -24.22
N ASN A 662 -31.79 -8.34 -23.01
CA ASN A 662 -31.63 -7.56 -21.79
C ASN A 662 -30.18 -7.10 -21.59
N ILE A 663 -29.20 -7.94 -21.98
CA ILE A 663 -27.77 -7.57 -21.93
C ILE A 663 -27.46 -6.47 -22.95
N VAL A 664 -27.99 -6.57 -24.18
CA VAL A 664 -27.87 -5.52 -25.21
C VAL A 664 -28.42 -4.20 -24.68
N ASP A 665 -29.62 -4.22 -24.09
CA ASP A 665 -30.25 -3.04 -23.50
C ASP A 665 -29.42 -2.42 -22.38
N LYS A 666 -28.80 -3.24 -21.56
CA LYS A 666 -27.85 -2.73 -20.52
C LYS A 666 -26.70 -1.98 -21.17
N PHE A 667 -26.04 -2.54 -22.18
CA PHE A 667 -24.93 -1.88 -22.87
C PHE A 667 -25.37 -0.60 -23.61
N ILE A 668 -26.57 -0.61 -24.21
CA ILE A 668 -27.15 0.59 -24.85
C ILE A 668 -27.41 1.67 -23.80
N LYS A 669 -27.95 1.34 -22.61
CA LYS A 669 -28.18 2.28 -21.51
C LYS A 669 -26.86 2.86 -20.97
N GLU A 670 -25.82 2.03 -20.83
CA GLU A 670 -24.49 2.48 -20.42
C GLU A 670 -23.89 3.44 -21.45
N LEU A 671 -24.02 3.12 -22.75
CA LEU A 671 -23.59 3.99 -23.84
C LEU A 671 -24.39 5.30 -23.84
N ALA A 672 -25.73 5.22 -23.69
CA ALA A 672 -26.59 6.41 -23.61
C ALA A 672 -26.18 7.36 -22.48
N LYS A 673 -25.83 6.80 -21.31
CA LYS A 673 -25.34 7.61 -20.17
C LYS A 673 -24.04 8.34 -20.50
N GLN A 674 -23.09 7.68 -21.18
CA GLN A 674 -21.85 8.30 -21.62
C GLN A 674 -22.07 9.40 -22.69
N LEU A 675 -22.99 9.16 -23.60
CA LEU A 675 -23.34 10.12 -24.67
C LEU A 675 -24.07 11.38 -24.14
N LEU A 676 -24.83 11.26 -23.05
CA LEU A 676 -25.51 12.39 -22.39
C LEU A 676 -24.51 13.45 -21.90
N GLU A 677 -23.33 13.06 -21.45
CA GLU A 677 -22.27 14.01 -21.07
C GLU A 677 -21.85 14.90 -22.23
N SER A 678 -21.93 14.34 -23.46
CA SER A 678 -21.64 15.06 -24.72
C SER A 678 -22.90 15.68 -25.38
N LYS A 679 -24.03 15.72 -24.67
CA LYS A 679 -25.33 16.20 -25.17
C LYS A 679 -25.87 15.45 -26.38
N VAL A 680 -25.54 14.16 -26.47
CA VAL A 680 -26.04 13.25 -27.53
C VAL A 680 -26.97 12.25 -26.90
N SER A 681 -28.14 12.05 -27.49
CA SER A 681 -29.09 10.96 -27.15
C SER A 681 -29.03 9.87 -28.20
N ILE A 682 -29.31 8.65 -27.81
CA ILE A 682 -29.34 7.48 -28.70
C ILE A 682 -30.71 6.78 -28.61
N GLU A 683 -31.28 6.45 -29.75
CA GLU A 683 -32.47 5.64 -29.89
C GLU A 683 -32.17 4.46 -30.81
N VAL A 684 -32.45 3.23 -30.37
CA VAL A 684 -32.12 2.02 -31.08
C VAL A 684 -33.44 1.26 -31.38
N SER A 685 -33.67 0.95 -32.64
CA SER A 685 -34.84 0.18 -33.04
C SER A 685 -34.78 -1.27 -32.57
N ASP A 686 -35.94 -1.93 -32.45
CA ASP A 686 -35.98 -3.34 -32.03
C ASP A 686 -35.26 -4.28 -33.00
N GLU A 687 -35.31 -3.99 -34.30
CA GLU A 687 -34.56 -4.74 -35.32
C GLU A 687 -33.04 -4.61 -35.13
N ALA A 688 -32.58 -3.42 -34.82
CA ALA A 688 -31.15 -3.20 -34.52
C ALA A 688 -30.71 -3.91 -33.23
N ARG A 689 -31.58 -4.00 -32.21
CA ARG A 689 -31.33 -4.76 -30.98
C ARG A 689 -31.19 -6.26 -31.27
N HIS A 690 -32.09 -6.83 -32.06
CA HIS A 690 -32.00 -8.22 -32.46
C HIS A 690 -30.75 -8.52 -33.27
N LEU A 691 -30.38 -7.65 -34.21
CA LEU A 691 -29.15 -7.78 -34.98
C LEU A 691 -27.90 -7.74 -34.11
N LEU A 692 -27.86 -6.82 -33.13
CA LEU A 692 -26.76 -6.74 -32.16
C LEU A 692 -26.71 -8.00 -31.28
N ALA A 693 -27.84 -8.52 -30.86
CA ALA A 693 -27.94 -9.75 -30.09
C ALA A 693 -27.39 -10.96 -30.89
N ASP A 694 -27.76 -11.10 -32.14
CA ASP A 694 -27.29 -12.19 -33.00
C ASP A 694 -25.79 -12.09 -33.32
N LYS A 695 -25.25 -10.88 -33.56
CA LYS A 695 -23.81 -10.66 -33.77
C LYS A 695 -22.97 -10.76 -32.51
N GLY A 696 -23.52 -10.37 -31.35
CA GLY A 696 -22.80 -10.31 -30.08
C GLY A 696 -22.84 -11.58 -29.25
N TYR A 697 -23.59 -12.60 -29.68
CA TYR A 697 -23.72 -13.89 -29.01
C TYR A 697 -23.00 -15.02 -29.74
N SER A 698 -22.32 -15.87 -29.00
CA SER A 698 -21.72 -17.10 -29.52
C SER A 698 -22.06 -18.26 -28.58
N ARG A 699 -22.47 -19.42 -29.15
CA ARG A 699 -22.72 -20.63 -28.34
C ARG A 699 -21.52 -21.08 -27.51
N THR A 700 -20.31 -20.81 -27.98
CA THR A 700 -19.05 -21.20 -27.31
C THR A 700 -18.52 -20.14 -26.35
N MET A 701 -18.76 -18.86 -26.59
CA MET A 701 -18.23 -17.74 -25.83
C MET A 701 -19.29 -16.96 -25.05
N GLY A 702 -20.55 -17.35 -25.13
CA GLY A 702 -21.67 -16.67 -24.48
C GLY A 702 -21.82 -15.22 -24.94
N ALA A 703 -22.05 -14.30 -24.01
CA ALA A 703 -22.16 -12.86 -24.25
C ALA A 703 -20.79 -12.12 -24.25
N ARG A 704 -19.64 -12.83 -24.16
CA ARG A 704 -18.30 -12.19 -24.13
C ARG A 704 -18.01 -11.32 -25.36
N PRO A 705 -18.43 -11.69 -26.60
CA PRO A 705 -18.23 -10.85 -27.77
C PRO A 705 -19.07 -9.57 -27.78
N MET A 706 -20.15 -9.49 -26.97
CA MET A 706 -21.12 -8.39 -26.99
C MET A 706 -20.47 -7.02 -26.81
N ALA A 707 -19.57 -6.89 -25.82
CA ALA A 707 -18.87 -5.64 -25.56
C ALA A 707 -18.02 -5.16 -26.75
N ARG A 708 -17.42 -6.12 -27.49
CA ARG A 708 -16.68 -5.85 -28.72
C ARG A 708 -17.63 -5.44 -29.85
N THR A 709 -18.70 -6.16 -30.04
CA THR A 709 -19.73 -5.84 -31.03
C THR A 709 -20.30 -4.43 -30.81
N ILE A 710 -20.68 -4.09 -29.60
CA ILE A 710 -21.14 -2.73 -29.24
C ILE A 710 -20.07 -1.68 -29.54
N ARG A 711 -18.80 -1.97 -29.27
CA ARG A 711 -17.70 -1.04 -29.57
C ARG A 711 -17.54 -0.81 -31.07
N GLU A 712 -17.52 -1.89 -31.84
CA GLU A 712 -17.28 -1.84 -33.28
C GLU A 712 -18.50 -1.31 -34.05
N GLU A 713 -19.68 -1.81 -33.72
CA GLU A 713 -20.91 -1.53 -34.49
C GLU A 713 -21.63 -0.23 -34.03
N LEU A 714 -21.53 0.18 -32.76
CA LEU A 714 -22.19 1.38 -32.25
C LEU A 714 -21.21 2.50 -31.87
N ARG A 715 -20.24 2.22 -30.97
CA ARG A 715 -19.37 3.29 -30.47
C ARG A 715 -18.51 3.92 -31.54
N SER A 716 -17.90 3.11 -32.43
CA SER A 716 -17.00 3.62 -33.47
C SER A 716 -17.71 4.54 -34.48
N PRO A 717 -18.87 4.17 -35.07
CA PRO A 717 -19.58 5.08 -35.95
C PRO A 717 -20.08 6.35 -35.27
N ILE A 718 -20.64 6.25 -34.05
CA ILE A 718 -21.13 7.39 -33.29
C ILE A 718 -19.98 8.33 -32.93
N SER A 719 -18.83 7.82 -32.49
CA SER A 719 -17.66 8.64 -32.18
C SER A 719 -17.15 9.43 -33.40
N LYS A 720 -17.15 8.79 -34.57
CA LYS A 720 -16.78 9.47 -35.84
C LYS A 720 -17.76 10.60 -36.18
N ALA A 721 -19.07 10.36 -35.98
CA ALA A 721 -20.10 11.38 -36.21
C ALA A 721 -20.00 12.53 -35.22
N MET A 722 -19.59 12.29 -33.97
CA MET A 722 -19.38 13.31 -32.94
C MET A 722 -18.12 14.15 -33.17
N LEU A 723 -17.05 13.54 -33.67
CA LEU A 723 -15.76 14.23 -33.86
C LEU A 723 -15.69 14.97 -35.20
N PHE A 724 -16.14 14.31 -36.28
CA PHE A 724 -15.91 14.77 -37.65
C PHE A 724 -17.21 14.94 -38.46
N GLY A 725 -18.36 14.53 -37.92
CA GLY A 725 -19.61 14.49 -38.65
C GLY A 725 -20.68 15.47 -38.16
N GLU A 726 -21.95 15.08 -38.36
CA GLU A 726 -23.12 15.94 -38.17
C GLU A 726 -23.39 16.35 -36.72
N LEU A 727 -22.86 15.62 -35.73
CA LEU A 727 -23.03 15.85 -34.30
C LEU A 727 -21.91 16.73 -33.70
N ALA A 728 -20.91 17.09 -34.50
CA ALA A 728 -19.75 17.83 -34.02
C ALA A 728 -20.16 19.23 -33.42
N GLY A 729 -19.89 19.41 -32.13
CA GLY A 729 -20.05 20.65 -31.38
C GLY A 729 -21.47 21.09 -31.02
N LYS A 730 -22.53 20.43 -31.52
CA LYS A 730 -23.94 20.85 -31.30
C LYS A 730 -24.80 19.81 -30.54
N GLY A 731 -24.29 18.61 -30.35
CA GLY A 731 -25.08 17.49 -29.84
C GLY A 731 -26.24 17.10 -30.77
N GLY A 732 -27.08 16.18 -30.37
CA GLY A 732 -28.25 15.73 -31.17
C GLY A 732 -28.75 14.36 -30.78
N THR A 733 -29.60 13.78 -31.62
CA THR A 733 -30.12 12.44 -31.43
C THR A 733 -29.63 11.50 -32.54
N VAL A 734 -29.15 10.34 -32.13
CA VAL A 734 -28.73 9.26 -33.04
C VAL A 734 -29.82 8.22 -33.07
N HIS A 735 -30.44 8.01 -34.22
CA HIS A 735 -31.35 6.89 -34.43
C HIS A 735 -30.61 5.75 -35.13
N VAL A 736 -30.62 4.58 -34.51
CA VAL A 736 -29.99 3.38 -35.04
C VAL A 736 -31.05 2.39 -35.50
N GLY A 737 -31.06 2.13 -36.77
CA GLY A 737 -31.93 1.12 -37.42
C GLY A 737 -31.12 -0.08 -37.90
N ALA A 738 -31.80 -1.05 -38.50
CA ALA A 738 -31.17 -2.20 -39.16
C ALA A 738 -31.80 -2.42 -40.52
N GLU A 739 -31.00 -2.48 -41.59
CA GLU A 739 -31.44 -2.82 -42.95
C GLU A 739 -30.42 -3.81 -43.55
N ASN A 740 -30.94 -4.83 -44.22
CA ASN A 740 -30.13 -5.84 -44.94
C ASN A 740 -28.98 -6.45 -44.08
N GLY A 741 -29.22 -6.67 -42.75
CA GLY A 741 -28.24 -7.25 -41.87
C GLY A 741 -27.09 -6.30 -41.43
N ARG A 742 -27.24 -5.00 -41.70
CA ARG A 742 -26.31 -3.95 -41.26
C ARG A 742 -27.02 -2.86 -40.45
N LEU A 743 -26.30 -2.25 -39.52
CA LEU A 743 -26.85 -1.11 -38.79
C LEU A 743 -26.81 0.15 -39.67
N THR A 744 -27.93 0.89 -39.66
CA THR A 744 -28.09 2.19 -40.31
C THR A 744 -28.14 3.28 -39.26
N PHE A 745 -27.53 4.42 -39.55
CA PHE A 745 -27.43 5.56 -38.62
C PHE A 745 -28.06 6.78 -39.26
N SER A 746 -29.03 7.39 -38.59
CA SER A 746 -29.52 8.71 -38.93
C SER A 746 -29.29 9.68 -37.79
N TYR A 747 -28.84 10.88 -38.13
CA TYR A 747 -28.42 11.89 -37.16
C TYR A 747 -29.35 13.08 -37.22
N GLN A 748 -29.99 13.42 -36.10
CA GLN A 748 -30.76 14.67 -35.97
C GLN A 748 -29.97 15.67 -35.15
N LYS A 749 -29.67 16.80 -35.75
CA LYS A 749 -28.96 17.91 -35.04
C LYS A 749 -29.84 18.48 -33.93
N GLY A 750 -29.28 18.57 -32.73
CA GLY A 750 -29.96 19.16 -31.60
C GLY A 750 -30.31 20.63 -31.88
N ARG A 751 -31.61 20.98 -31.83
CA ARG A 751 -32.02 22.38 -31.72
C ARG A 751 -31.52 22.92 -30.39
N ALA A 752 -30.84 24.07 -30.36
CA ALA A 752 -30.43 24.75 -29.15
C ALA A 752 -31.66 24.90 -28.22
N GLN A 753 -31.79 24.04 -27.22
CA GLN A 753 -32.82 24.21 -26.21
C GLN A 753 -32.47 25.46 -25.39
N LYS A 754 -33.27 26.55 -25.54
CA LYS A 754 -33.39 27.59 -24.54
C LYS A 754 -33.65 26.90 -23.20
N LYS A 755 -32.82 27.20 -22.19
CA LYS A 755 -32.99 26.78 -20.81
C LYS A 755 -34.45 26.88 -20.40
N ARG A 756 -35.19 25.79 -20.38
CA ARG A 756 -36.46 25.72 -19.66
C ARG A 756 -36.08 25.65 -18.19
N ALA A 757 -36.47 26.72 -17.46
CA ALA A 757 -36.36 26.73 -16.02
C ALA A 757 -37.04 25.47 -15.46
N VAL A 758 -36.33 24.72 -14.66
CA VAL A 758 -36.87 23.59 -13.89
C VAL A 758 -37.88 24.18 -12.93
N ALA A 759 -39.18 23.96 -13.20
CA ALA A 759 -40.23 24.24 -12.24
C ALA A 759 -39.97 23.35 -10.98
N PRO A 760 -40.16 23.96 -9.78
CA PRO A 760 -39.94 23.18 -8.55
C PRO A 760 -40.93 21.99 -8.48
N ALA A 761 -40.41 20.87 -8.09
CA ALA A 761 -41.14 19.62 -7.89
C ALA A 761 -42.38 19.87 -6.99
N VAL A 762 -43.56 19.58 -7.54
CA VAL A 762 -44.82 19.58 -6.80
C VAL A 762 -44.76 18.41 -5.81
N THR A 763 -44.72 18.76 -4.54
CA THR A 763 -44.94 17.83 -3.43
C THR A 763 -46.31 17.20 -3.58
N PRO A 764 -46.48 15.87 -3.45
CA PRO A 764 -47.81 15.26 -3.46
C PRO A 764 -48.54 15.67 -2.20
N ARG A 765 -49.70 16.29 -2.41
CA ARG A 765 -50.70 16.70 -1.41
C ARG A 765 -51.21 15.41 -0.73
N ALA A 766 -50.95 15.29 0.58
CA ALA A 766 -51.55 14.26 1.40
C ALA A 766 -53.08 14.49 1.46
N GLU A 767 -53.87 13.55 0.93
CA GLU A 767 -55.30 13.51 1.14
C GLU A 767 -55.62 13.20 2.61
N LEU A 768 -56.24 14.17 3.26
CA LEU A 768 -56.86 14.02 4.54
C LEU A 768 -58.06 13.08 4.45
N ILE A 769 -57.91 11.85 4.89
CA ILE A 769 -59.03 10.97 5.20
C ILE A 769 -59.63 11.43 6.52
N LYS A 770 -60.83 12.03 6.45
CA LYS A 770 -61.69 12.27 7.61
C LYS A 770 -62.20 10.92 8.10
N THR A 771 -61.85 10.53 9.30
CA THR A 771 -62.55 9.52 10.08
C THR A 771 -63.24 10.23 11.25
N GLU A 772 -64.53 10.33 11.17
CA GLU A 772 -65.45 10.58 12.29
C GLU A 772 -65.43 9.35 13.23
N GLY A 773 -65.51 9.60 14.50
CA GLY A 773 -65.94 8.56 15.44
C GLY A 773 -65.06 8.40 16.69
N THR A 774 -65.27 9.24 17.66
CA THR A 774 -64.94 8.98 19.08
C THR A 774 -65.86 7.92 19.66
N PRO A 775 -65.37 7.05 20.55
CA PRO A 775 -66.12 6.64 21.74
C PRO A 775 -65.38 6.99 23.01
N LYS A 776 -66.19 7.45 23.97
CA LYS A 776 -65.88 7.80 25.36
C LYS A 776 -65.36 6.59 26.15
N PRO A 777 -64.65 6.81 27.28
CA PRO A 777 -64.17 5.75 28.14
C PRO A 777 -65.27 5.31 29.09
N VAL A 778 -65.30 4.00 29.41
CA VAL A 778 -66.03 3.43 30.53
C VAL A 778 -65.03 2.69 31.43
N ALA A 779 -65.00 3.12 32.72
CA ALA A 779 -64.55 2.53 33.97
C ALA A 779 -63.21 1.76 33.96
#